data_bd7a148aa7ed0de49e1b51c48d15d10d
#
_entry.id   bd7a148aa7ed0de49e1b51c48d15d10d
#
_cell.length_a   1.000
_cell.length_b   1.000
_cell.length_c   1.000
_cell.angle_alpha   90.00
_cell.angle_beta   90.00
_cell.angle_gamma   90.00
#
_symmetry.space_group_name_H-M   'P 1'
#
loop_
_entity.id
_entity.type
_entity.pdbx_description
1 polymer ?
#
loop_
_entity_poly.entity_id
_entity_poly.type
_entity_poly.pdbx_seq_one_letter_code
_entity_poly.pdbx_strand_id
1 'polypeptide(L)'
;MVSQNSERAAKDAPAADDAQEKFFVEEQRHSSAGTLTTDDYSHRAETHRDDDSGPDVGPGRRATDIPVSAPAKSLQHLALAGMIVGLAAGFVMVSGEGLNRFLGLGLTFFAGGLAVWRLFADDMQRSVQALQVKDDKIRRLMARCEELEDRAWELGESDERHASILATLGDVVVRRDQDGTITYVNSAADDVFGFGHALQPGATLNLPLLEEVGLENAVTQALDKTTPGMGFQDLHIDTAQGPRWFSRIDIPVRDTATDRQLVQTVLRDVTERRLIEEELLAARHSAESSNEAKSRFLATVSHEIRTPLNGVLGMAALLRDTRLTKEQSAYIEALETSGETLLLLIDEVLDFSKVEAGKLDIQAAPVPVGALVESVVELLAPKAHAKSLEIGSMLDPKLPEEVTLDATRVRQILYNLIGNGIKFTDEGGVAVELTGRPNPDGGGFLDIDVRDSGIGFDEEEAERLFQEFEQVDHGPARKFGGTGLGLAIAQRLAGLMGGEITAQPAGDGGALFRVSLPIPESLVADTDPRLAKLEGRRIVFVSASQIECPLLARRLQYHAADVSVHAPGSADLDAALAEADLLVVDNGDLSDSGGWLASARLTGCKAPAVVMIAPPERERLDHLREAGYAAYLIRPVRIETLVQIFSGLLEDEGMEHAWDASAEPVSNGFLPNRYQVPARPLRLLVAEDNDINRLLSEAMLRKLGHVPVMVIDGEKAVEEAASGAYDAILMDLHMPGLDGFQAVRQIRADEKAAGRPNVPVLIVTADVMKDARDKATEVGAAGYLTKPLSVEAISDALAEVTRA
;
A
#
# COMPACT_ATOMS: atom_id res chain seq x y z
N MET A 1 -33.24 27.86 53.34
CA MET A 1 -33.89 26.57 53.61
C MET A 1 -33.97 25.85 52.27
N VAL A 2 -33.01 25.12 51.89
CA VAL A 2 -32.93 23.97 51.01
C VAL A 2 -31.42 23.69 50.80
N SER A 3 -30.82 23.07 51.78
CA SER A 3 -29.50 22.42 51.67
C SER A 3 -29.38 21.48 52.87
N GLN A 4 -29.82 20.25 52.70
CA GLN A 4 -29.55 19.08 53.57
C GLN A 4 -30.45 17.92 53.07
N ASN A 5 -30.12 17.30 51.95
CA ASN A 5 -30.63 15.96 51.57
C ASN A 5 -29.88 15.37 50.35
N SER A 6 -28.54 15.34 50.39
CA SER A 6 -27.77 14.60 49.40
C SER A 6 -26.58 13.83 49.98
N GLU A 7 -26.62 13.50 51.29
CA GLU A 7 -25.54 12.75 51.95
C GLU A 7 -26.00 11.43 52.60
N ARG A 8 -27.01 10.76 52.03
CA ARG A 8 -27.45 9.45 52.59
C ARG A 8 -27.83 8.39 51.55
N ALA A 9 -27.15 8.37 50.33
CA ALA A 9 -27.37 7.33 49.34
C ALA A 9 -26.06 6.86 48.72
N ALA A 10 -24.96 6.77 49.47
CA ALA A 10 -23.69 6.25 49.02
C ALA A 10 -23.05 5.37 50.10
N LYS A 11 -23.78 4.31 50.51
CA LYS A 11 -23.20 3.23 51.34
C LYS A 11 -24.08 2.01 51.12
N ASP A 12 -23.88 1.27 50.02
CA ASP A 12 -24.20 -0.15 49.83
C ASP A 12 -24.11 -0.48 48.33
N ALA A 13 -22.91 -0.60 47.81
CA ALA A 13 -22.59 -1.36 46.61
C ALA A 13 -21.27 -2.10 46.85
N PRO A 14 -21.24 -3.43 46.69
CA PRO A 14 -20.02 -4.20 46.90
C PRO A 14 -19.05 -4.02 45.72
N ALA A 15 -17.75 -3.92 46.08
CA ALA A 15 -16.61 -3.81 45.18
C ALA A 15 -16.57 -4.93 44.13
N ALA A 16 -16.59 -4.53 42.89
CA ALA A 16 -16.39 -5.38 41.71
C ALA A 16 -14.97 -5.26 41.14
N ASP A 17 -13.96 -5.12 42.01
CA ASP A 17 -12.56 -4.92 41.59
C ASP A 17 -11.63 -6.09 41.85
N ASP A 18 -12.15 -7.21 42.40
CA ASP A 18 -11.31 -8.37 42.77
C ASP A 18 -11.34 -9.53 41.75
N ALA A 19 -12.09 -9.40 40.63
CA ALA A 19 -12.20 -10.42 39.61
C ALA A 19 -11.29 -10.22 38.37
N GLN A 20 -10.83 -8.99 38.13
CA GLN A 20 -9.92 -8.71 36.99
C GLN A 20 -8.44 -8.90 37.34
N GLU A 21 -8.05 -8.73 38.59
CA GLU A 21 -6.65 -8.95 39.01
C GLU A 21 -6.27 -10.44 39.14
N LYS A 22 -7.26 -11.33 39.32
CA LYS A 22 -6.99 -12.78 39.33
C LYS A 22 -6.87 -13.40 37.94
N PHE A 23 -7.44 -12.80 36.92
CA PHE A 23 -7.32 -13.30 35.55
C PHE A 23 -5.96 -12.91 34.91
N PHE A 24 -5.39 -11.80 35.29
CA PHE A 24 -4.10 -11.34 34.77
C PHE A 24 -2.87 -12.04 35.40
N VAL A 25 -3.02 -12.61 36.59
CA VAL A 25 -1.94 -13.32 37.31
C VAL A 25 -1.85 -14.79 36.92
N GLU A 26 -2.91 -15.37 36.37
CA GLU A 26 -2.91 -16.76 35.91
C GLU A 26 -2.35 -16.93 34.48
N GLU A 27 -2.50 -15.91 33.61
CA GLU A 27 -1.92 -15.88 32.26
C GLU A 27 -0.38 -15.66 32.27
N GLN A 28 0.18 -15.02 33.28
CA GLN A 28 1.63 -14.86 33.42
C GLN A 28 2.36 -16.07 34.01
N ARG A 29 1.65 -17.06 34.53
CA ARG A 29 2.27 -18.32 35.04
C ARG A 29 2.40 -19.43 34.01
N HIS A 30 1.76 -19.33 32.85
CA HIS A 30 1.89 -20.28 31.74
C HIS A 30 2.83 -19.86 30.61
N SER A 31 3.35 -18.63 30.66
CA SER A 31 4.28 -18.12 29.64
C SER A 31 5.77 -18.23 29.99
N SER A 32 6.11 -18.83 31.14
CA SER A 32 7.52 -18.96 31.58
C SER A 32 8.08 -20.37 31.64
N ALA A 33 7.50 -21.30 30.87
CA ALA A 33 8.03 -22.66 30.74
C ALA A 33 8.13 -23.04 29.27
N GLY A 34 9.28 -22.77 28.63
CA GLY A 34 9.51 -23.29 27.28
C GLY A 34 10.52 -22.58 26.39
N THR A 35 11.55 -21.98 26.95
CA THR A 35 12.77 -21.70 26.17
C THR A 35 13.78 -22.81 26.42
N LEU A 36 13.67 -23.89 25.68
CA LEU A 36 14.73 -24.90 25.53
C LEU A 36 15.80 -24.34 24.61
N THR A 37 16.89 -23.89 25.19
CA THR A 37 18.13 -23.56 24.49
C THR A 37 18.75 -24.85 23.94
N THR A 38 19.24 -24.76 22.69
CA THR A 38 19.86 -25.82 21.89
C THR A 38 21.26 -26.24 22.34
N ASP A 39 21.57 -26.20 23.63
CA ASP A 39 22.92 -26.49 24.14
C ASP A 39 23.07 -27.75 25.01
N ASP A 40 22.06 -28.62 25.12
CA ASP A 40 22.11 -29.79 26.00
C ASP A 40 22.19 -31.17 25.30
N TYR A 41 22.68 -31.24 24.06
CA TYR A 41 22.86 -32.53 23.34
C TYR A 41 24.32 -32.95 23.12
N SER A 42 25.31 -32.33 23.82
CA SER A 42 26.72 -32.70 23.63
C SER A 42 27.41 -33.43 24.79
N HIS A 43 26.70 -33.82 25.86
CA HIS A 43 27.33 -34.42 27.02
C HIS A 43 26.60 -35.66 27.55
N ARG A 44 26.33 -36.70 26.69
CA ARG A 44 25.96 -38.03 27.19
C ARG A 44 26.30 -39.15 26.19
N ALA A 45 27.57 -39.29 25.86
CA ALA A 45 28.07 -40.45 25.11
C ALA A 45 29.55 -40.72 25.47
N GLU A 46 29.84 -40.84 26.74
CA GLU A 46 31.08 -41.49 27.22
C GLU A 46 30.73 -42.20 28.54
N THR A 47 30.50 -43.44 28.46
CA THR A 47 30.87 -44.56 29.38
C THR A 47 30.07 -45.81 29.04
N HIS A 48 30.68 -46.68 28.28
CA HIS A 48 30.77 -48.11 28.51
C HIS A 48 31.66 -48.74 27.46
N ARG A 49 32.91 -48.95 27.83
CA ARG A 49 33.77 -50.02 27.27
C ARG A 49 33.42 -51.26 28.01
N ASP A 50 33.22 -52.36 27.25
CA ASP A 50 33.94 -53.63 27.50
C ASP A 50 33.63 -54.62 26.39
N ASP A 51 34.72 -55.17 25.89
CA ASP A 51 35.05 -56.46 25.27
C ASP A 51 33.96 -57.30 24.59
N ASP A 52 34.07 -57.53 23.30
CA ASP A 52 34.36 -58.89 22.86
C ASP A 52 34.91 -58.97 21.42
N SER A 53 35.79 -59.95 21.23
CA SER A 53 36.69 -60.16 20.12
C SER A 53 36.07 -60.99 18.98
N GLY A 54 36.36 -60.63 17.72
CA GLY A 54 36.47 -61.51 16.55
C GLY A 54 35.46 -61.31 15.42
N PRO A 55 35.74 -61.78 14.19
CA PRO A 55 36.91 -61.64 13.41
C PRO A 55 36.77 -60.81 12.11
N ASP A 56 37.87 -60.40 11.67
CA ASP A 56 38.37 -59.83 10.37
C ASP A 56 37.48 -60.12 9.13
N VAL A 57 36.89 -59.11 8.54
CA VAL A 57 36.46 -59.09 7.14
C VAL A 57 36.89 -57.76 6.51
N GLY A 58 37.67 -57.89 5.49
CA GLY A 58 38.48 -56.93 4.76
C GLY A 58 37.81 -55.58 4.32
N PRO A 59 38.60 -54.63 3.78
CA PRO A 59 38.26 -53.21 3.75
C PRO A 59 37.25 -52.87 2.63
N GLY A 60 36.01 -52.70 3.02
CA GLY A 60 35.00 -52.04 2.21
C GLY A 60 35.36 -50.56 2.07
N ARG A 61 35.47 -50.09 0.86
CA ARG A 61 35.78 -48.72 0.50
C ARG A 61 34.91 -47.74 1.32
N ARG A 62 35.59 -46.94 2.13
CA ARG A 62 34.98 -45.76 2.79
C ARG A 62 34.38 -44.87 1.71
N ALA A 63 33.10 -44.57 1.86
CA ALA A 63 32.45 -43.46 1.16
C ALA A 63 33.29 -42.23 1.46
N THR A 64 33.95 -41.75 0.44
CA THR A 64 34.74 -40.55 0.50
C THR A 64 33.91 -39.39 0.97
N ASP A 65 34.32 -38.81 2.07
CA ASP A 65 33.92 -37.51 2.53
C ASP A 65 33.84 -36.54 1.35
N ILE A 66 32.68 -36.13 0.98
CA ILE A 66 32.52 -34.99 0.09
C ILE A 66 32.78 -33.77 0.98
N PRO A 67 33.86 -33.03 0.76
CA PRO A 67 34.16 -31.87 1.58
C PRO A 67 33.13 -30.76 1.26
N VAL A 68 32.23 -30.51 2.21
CA VAL A 68 31.29 -29.40 2.20
C VAL A 68 31.98 -28.02 2.36
N SER A 69 33.32 -27.95 2.21
CA SER A 69 34.08 -26.74 2.53
C SER A 69 34.62 -25.96 1.33
N ALA A 70 34.32 -26.34 0.09
CA ALA A 70 34.94 -25.69 -1.08
C ALA A 70 34.25 -24.37 -1.54
N PRO A 71 32.94 -24.13 -1.42
CA PRO A 71 32.38 -22.89 -1.95
C PRO A 71 32.64 -21.66 -1.07
N ALA A 72 32.76 -21.81 0.25
CA ALA A 72 32.94 -20.66 1.15
C ALA A 72 34.32 -19.98 1.01
N LYS A 73 35.37 -20.77 0.75
CA LYS A 73 36.76 -20.23 0.54
C LYS A 73 36.89 -19.57 -0.82
N SER A 74 36.30 -20.12 -1.88
CA SER A 74 36.33 -19.51 -3.21
C SER A 74 35.48 -18.22 -3.25
N LEU A 75 34.39 -18.13 -2.53
CA LEU A 75 33.58 -16.91 -2.36
C LEU A 75 34.34 -15.81 -1.60
N GLN A 76 35.09 -16.19 -0.53
CA GLN A 76 35.95 -15.26 0.18
C GLN A 76 37.11 -14.77 -0.70
N HIS A 77 37.70 -15.64 -1.53
CA HIS A 77 38.80 -15.25 -2.46
C HIS A 77 38.26 -14.40 -3.62
N LEU A 78 37.06 -14.63 -4.13
CA LEU A 78 36.43 -13.81 -5.17
C LEU A 78 35.97 -12.45 -4.62
N ALA A 79 35.42 -12.41 -3.40
CA ALA A 79 35.07 -11.17 -2.72
C ALA A 79 36.33 -10.36 -2.37
N LEU A 80 37.42 -11.04 -1.94
CA LEU A 80 38.70 -10.42 -1.67
C LEU A 80 39.38 -9.94 -2.97
N ALA A 81 39.32 -10.71 -4.05
CA ALA A 81 39.81 -10.31 -5.37
C ALA A 81 39.02 -9.13 -5.95
N GLY A 82 37.70 -9.13 -5.81
CA GLY A 82 36.85 -8.00 -6.19
C GLY A 82 37.14 -6.73 -5.37
N MET A 83 37.41 -6.90 -4.08
CA MET A 83 37.78 -5.79 -3.19
C MET A 83 39.21 -5.29 -3.50
N ILE A 84 40.14 -6.16 -3.82
CA ILE A 84 41.54 -5.82 -4.24
C ILE A 84 41.54 -5.12 -5.59
N VAL A 85 40.76 -5.60 -6.56
CA VAL A 85 40.58 -4.95 -7.87
C VAL A 85 39.90 -3.59 -7.71
N GLY A 86 38.92 -3.48 -6.82
CA GLY A 86 38.24 -2.23 -6.46
C GLY A 86 39.19 -1.23 -5.80
N LEU A 87 40.02 -1.69 -4.86
CA LEU A 87 41.05 -0.89 -4.21
C LEU A 87 42.17 -0.49 -5.19
N ALA A 88 42.61 -1.39 -6.08
CA ALA A 88 43.58 -1.09 -7.10
C ALA A 88 43.08 -0.10 -8.15
N ALA A 89 41.82 -0.24 -8.59
CA ALA A 89 41.17 0.72 -9.48
C ALA A 89 40.98 2.09 -8.79
N GLY A 90 40.65 2.11 -7.50
CA GLY A 90 40.56 3.32 -6.67
C GLY A 90 41.94 3.99 -6.50
N PHE A 91 43.02 3.21 -6.39
CA PHE A 91 44.38 3.72 -6.24
C PHE A 91 44.94 4.31 -7.54
N VAL A 92 44.58 3.72 -8.69
CA VAL A 92 44.96 4.25 -10.02
C VAL A 92 44.19 5.53 -10.37
N MET A 93 42.99 5.74 -9.84
CA MET A 93 42.20 6.93 -10.08
C MET A 93 42.48 8.11 -9.12
N VAL A 94 43.34 7.90 -8.11
CA VAL A 94 43.71 8.94 -7.12
C VAL A 94 44.60 10.05 -7.68
N SER A 95 45.05 9.94 -8.93
CA SER A 95 45.99 10.89 -9.54
C SER A 95 45.33 11.97 -10.43
N GLY A 96 44.00 12.07 -10.52
CA GLY A 96 43.39 13.07 -11.37
C GLY A 96 42.06 13.59 -10.77
N GLU A 97 42.07 14.85 -10.53
CA GLU A 97 41.01 15.83 -10.27
C GLU A 97 39.61 15.42 -9.73
N GLY A 98 39.31 15.94 -8.62
CA GLY A 98 38.14 16.08 -7.67
C GLY A 98 36.80 15.44 -8.02
N LEU A 99 36.23 15.67 -9.16
CA LEU A 99 34.85 15.25 -9.49
C LEU A 99 34.77 13.79 -9.98
N ASN A 100 35.79 13.32 -10.68
CA ASN A 100 35.87 11.94 -11.15
C ASN A 100 36.15 10.93 -10.03
N ARG A 101 36.59 11.39 -8.86
CA ARG A 101 36.90 10.54 -7.70
C ARG A 101 35.60 9.96 -7.05
N PHE A 102 34.52 10.77 -6.98
CA PHE A 102 33.26 10.33 -6.41
C PHE A 102 32.48 9.37 -7.33
N LEU A 103 32.53 9.62 -8.64
CA LEU A 103 31.90 8.74 -9.63
C LEU A 103 32.59 7.37 -9.72
N GLY A 104 33.94 7.33 -9.62
CA GLY A 104 34.71 6.07 -9.63
C GLY A 104 34.42 5.18 -8.40
N LEU A 105 34.37 5.78 -7.21
CA LEU A 105 34.04 5.05 -5.98
C LEU A 105 32.60 4.52 -5.99
N GLY A 106 31.64 5.32 -6.45
CA GLY A 106 30.24 4.91 -6.56
C GLY A 106 30.05 3.74 -7.53
N LEU A 107 30.74 3.78 -8.69
CA LEU A 107 30.68 2.71 -9.70
C LEU A 107 31.32 1.40 -9.21
N THR A 108 32.41 1.46 -8.45
CA THR A 108 33.06 0.27 -7.90
C THR A 108 32.26 -0.39 -6.78
N PHE A 109 31.63 0.41 -5.90
CA PHE A 109 30.71 -0.14 -4.89
C PHE A 109 29.44 -0.72 -5.52
N PHE A 110 28.90 -0.07 -6.56
CA PHE A 110 27.73 -0.57 -7.29
C PHE A 110 28.05 -1.86 -8.05
N ALA A 111 29.20 -1.92 -8.75
CA ALA A 111 29.64 -3.15 -9.43
C ALA A 111 29.92 -4.28 -8.45
N GLY A 112 30.52 -3.99 -7.29
CA GLY A 112 30.73 -4.95 -6.21
C GLY A 112 29.40 -5.47 -5.62
N GLY A 113 28.46 -4.58 -5.34
CA GLY A 113 27.14 -4.95 -4.86
C GLY A 113 26.34 -5.80 -5.86
N LEU A 114 26.41 -5.44 -7.14
CA LEU A 114 25.76 -6.20 -8.23
C LEU A 114 26.41 -7.60 -8.42
N ALA A 115 27.72 -7.70 -8.27
CA ALA A 115 28.42 -8.97 -8.34
C ALA A 115 28.06 -9.89 -7.16
N VAL A 116 27.98 -9.34 -5.94
CA VAL A 116 27.56 -10.08 -4.74
C VAL A 116 26.10 -10.51 -4.86
N TRP A 117 25.21 -9.63 -5.32
CA TRP A 117 23.81 -9.97 -5.54
C TRP A 117 23.65 -11.06 -6.60
N ARG A 118 24.38 -10.98 -7.72
CA ARG A 118 24.35 -11.99 -8.78
C ARG A 118 24.89 -13.35 -8.30
N LEU A 119 25.95 -13.34 -7.49
CA LEU A 119 26.48 -14.56 -6.86
C LEU A 119 25.48 -15.16 -5.86
N PHE A 120 24.75 -14.33 -5.11
CA PHE A 120 23.72 -14.80 -4.18
C PHE A 120 22.48 -15.34 -4.92
N ALA A 121 22.10 -14.70 -6.01
CA ALA A 121 20.99 -15.17 -6.86
C ALA A 121 21.35 -16.50 -7.56
N ASP A 122 22.59 -16.62 -8.09
CA ASP A 122 23.10 -17.86 -8.71
C ASP A 122 23.22 -18.99 -7.68
N ASP A 123 23.65 -18.67 -6.45
CA ASP A 123 23.76 -19.66 -5.36
C ASP A 123 22.39 -20.12 -4.87
N MET A 124 21.44 -19.20 -4.78
CA MET A 124 20.05 -19.53 -4.46
C MET A 124 19.38 -20.37 -5.56
N GLN A 125 19.64 -20.04 -6.83
CA GLN A 125 19.14 -20.80 -7.98
C GLN A 125 19.75 -22.20 -8.04
N ARG A 126 21.06 -22.33 -7.75
CA ARG A 126 21.74 -23.64 -7.60
C ARG A 126 21.20 -24.44 -6.40
N SER A 127 20.90 -23.77 -5.29
CA SER A 127 20.32 -24.40 -4.11
C SER A 127 18.91 -24.93 -4.36
N VAL A 128 18.08 -24.17 -5.11
CA VAL A 128 16.76 -24.62 -5.54
C VAL A 128 16.87 -25.80 -6.54
N GLN A 129 17.79 -25.72 -7.51
CA GLN A 129 18.04 -26.83 -8.43
C GLN A 129 18.59 -28.06 -7.71
N ALA A 130 19.46 -27.87 -6.71
CA ALA A 130 19.97 -28.98 -5.89
C ALA A 130 18.88 -29.62 -5.02
N LEU A 131 17.92 -28.83 -4.54
CA LEU A 131 16.71 -29.32 -3.85
C LEU A 131 15.81 -30.12 -4.80
N GLN A 132 15.56 -29.62 -6.01
CA GLN A 132 14.80 -30.35 -7.02
C GLN A 132 15.47 -31.65 -7.45
N VAL A 133 16.81 -31.62 -7.65
CA VAL A 133 17.60 -32.83 -7.97
C VAL A 133 17.57 -33.81 -6.78
N LYS A 134 17.58 -33.32 -5.53
CA LYS A 134 17.42 -34.18 -4.35
C LYS A 134 16.01 -34.77 -4.28
N ASP A 135 14.98 -34.00 -4.57
CA ASP A 135 13.59 -34.46 -4.58
C ASP A 135 13.36 -35.52 -5.69
N ASP A 136 13.91 -35.29 -6.88
CA ASP A 136 13.91 -36.28 -7.95
C ASP A 136 14.77 -37.53 -7.62
N LYS A 137 15.88 -37.32 -6.91
CA LYS A 137 16.68 -38.44 -6.42
C LYS A 137 15.97 -39.24 -5.32
N ILE A 138 15.23 -38.54 -4.45
CA ILE A 138 14.37 -39.18 -3.44
C ILE A 138 13.26 -39.97 -4.11
N ARG A 139 12.57 -39.40 -5.12
CA ARG A 139 11.56 -40.13 -5.91
C ARG A 139 12.14 -41.36 -6.62
N ARG A 140 13.32 -41.21 -7.24
CA ARG A 140 14.01 -42.36 -7.86
C ARG A 140 14.50 -43.39 -6.83
N LEU A 141 14.91 -42.94 -5.63
CA LEU A 141 15.29 -43.83 -4.54
C LEU A 141 14.05 -44.52 -3.96
N MET A 142 12.91 -43.82 -3.83
CA MET A 142 11.65 -44.45 -3.42
C MET A 142 11.20 -45.55 -4.42
N ALA A 143 11.17 -45.18 -5.73
CA ALA A 143 10.84 -46.19 -6.75
C ALA A 143 11.82 -47.36 -6.81
N ARG A 144 13.09 -47.10 -6.50
CA ARG A 144 14.12 -48.16 -6.46
C ARG A 144 14.11 -48.97 -5.14
N CYS A 145 13.70 -48.38 -4.02
CA CYS A 145 13.40 -49.11 -2.83
C CYS A 145 12.20 -50.06 -3.04
N GLU A 146 11.15 -49.53 -3.72
CA GLU A 146 9.96 -50.31 -4.07
C GLU A 146 10.34 -51.53 -4.99
N GLU A 147 11.19 -51.28 -6.01
CA GLU A 147 11.73 -52.38 -6.86
C GLU A 147 12.61 -53.37 -6.08
N LEU A 148 13.36 -52.90 -5.07
CA LEU A 148 14.17 -53.77 -4.23
C LEU A 148 13.35 -54.51 -3.19
N GLU A 149 12.29 -53.94 -2.67
CA GLU A 149 11.32 -54.56 -1.82
C GLU A 149 10.58 -55.68 -2.59
N ASP A 150 10.12 -55.38 -3.82
CA ASP A 150 9.52 -56.39 -4.69
C ASP A 150 10.47 -57.58 -4.99
N ARG A 151 11.75 -57.30 -5.26
CA ARG A 151 12.79 -58.34 -5.47
C ARG A 151 13.13 -59.07 -4.20
N ALA A 152 13.14 -58.41 -3.04
CA ALA A 152 13.37 -59.09 -1.74
C ALA A 152 12.23 -60.07 -1.39
N TRP A 153 11.00 -59.76 -1.84
CA TRP A 153 9.87 -60.67 -1.76
C TRP A 153 10.01 -61.84 -2.73
N GLU A 154 10.52 -61.60 -3.92
CA GLU A 154 10.76 -62.68 -4.90
C GLU A 154 11.86 -63.68 -4.48
N LEU A 155 12.85 -63.20 -3.70
CA LEU A 155 13.95 -64.01 -3.21
C LEU A 155 13.65 -64.87 -1.98
N GLY A 156 12.43 -64.87 -1.50
CA GLY A 156 11.69 -65.91 -0.78
C GLY A 156 12.31 -66.69 0.38
N GLU A 157 13.34 -66.18 1.09
CA GLU A 157 13.92 -66.94 2.22
C GLU A 157 14.23 -66.07 3.44
N SER A 158 13.30 -65.37 3.97
CA SER A 158 13.47 -64.85 5.32
C SER A 158 12.18 -64.12 5.78
N ASP A 159 11.12 -64.87 5.98
CA ASP A 159 9.86 -64.34 6.52
C ASP A 159 10.05 -63.62 7.86
N GLU A 160 11.03 -64.02 8.65
CA GLU A 160 11.26 -63.38 9.96
C GLU A 160 11.89 -61.97 9.87
N ARG A 161 12.79 -61.71 8.94
CA ARG A 161 13.42 -60.39 8.81
C ARG A 161 12.45 -59.35 8.28
N HIS A 162 11.61 -59.73 7.31
CA HIS A 162 10.62 -58.83 6.75
C HIS A 162 9.45 -58.57 7.70
N ALA A 163 9.04 -59.59 8.45
CA ALA A 163 8.02 -59.43 9.49
C ALA A 163 8.49 -58.46 10.60
N SER A 164 9.77 -58.50 10.97
CA SER A 164 10.32 -57.59 11.97
C SER A 164 10.36 -56.15 11.51
N ILE A 165 10.70 -55.90 10.25
CA ILE A 165 10.72 -54.53 9.70
C ILE A 165 9.29 -53.94 9.63
N LEU A 166 8.32 -54.70 9.19
CA LEU A 166 6.93 -54.28 9.09
C LEU A 166 6.30 -54.08 10.49
N ALA A 167 6.67 -54.93 11.47
CA ALA A 167 6.24 -54.75 12.86
C ALA A 167 6.85 -53.50 13.50
N THR A 168 8.08 -53.13 13.14
CA THR A 168 8.74 -51.94 13.67
C THR A 168 8.12 -50.65 13.11
N LEU A 169 7.53 -50.68 11.91
CA LEU A 169 6.83 -49.54 11.31
C LEU A 169 5.41 -49.35 11.87
N GLY A 170 4.85 -50.34 12.60
CA GLY A 170 3.51 -50.26 13.15
C GLY A 170 2.39 -50.35 12.13
N ASP A 171 2.71 -50.50 10.83
CA ASP A 171 1.71 -50.64 9.76
C ASP A 171 1.09 -52.01 9.77
N VAL A 172 -0.25 -52.09 9.67
CA VAL A 172 -0.95 -53.39 9.53
C VAL A 172 -0.85 -53.84 8.07
N VAL A 173 -0.32 -55.06 7.85
CA VAL A 173 -0.17 -55.63 6.52
C VAL A 173 -1.00 -56.91 6.40
N VAL A 174 -1.92 -56.90 5.42
CA VAL A 174 -2.78 -58.02 5.13
C VAL A 174 -2.57 -58.45 3.67
N ARG A 175 -2.29 -59.73 3.41
CA ARG A 175 -2.34 -60.29 2.06
C ARG A 175 -3.62 -61.08 1.88
N ARG A 176 -4.23 -60.94 0.70
CA ARG A 176 -5.48 -61.61 0.34
C ARG A 176 -5.42 -62.09 -1.10
N ASP A 177 -6.15 -63.15 -1.39
CA ASP A 177 -6.36 -63.60 -2.76
C ASP A 177 -7.35 -62.70 -3.52
N GLN A 178 -7.62 -63.07 -4.79
CA GLN A 178 -8.54 -62.28 -5.63
C GLN A 178 -9.99 -62.36 -5.13
N ASP A 179 -10.35 -63.41 -4.36
CA ASP A 179 -11.66 -63.59 -3.76
C ASP A 179 -11.79 -62.84 -2.42
N GLY A 180 -10.73 -62.15 -1.96
CA GLY A 180 -10.69 -61.37 -0.74
C GLY A 180 -10.36 -62.20 0.52
N THR A 181 -9.99 -63.50 0.39
CA THR A 181 -9.62 -64.34 1.49
C THR A 181 -8.19 -64.02 1.97
N ILE A 182 -8.03 -63.78 3.24
CA ILE A 182 -6.76 -63.45 3.86
C ILE A 182 -5.81 -64.63 3.85
N THR A 183 -4.61 -64.48 3.31
CA THR A 183 -3.56 -65.49 3.30
C THR A 183 -2.46 -65.23 4.31
N TYR A 184 -2.28 -63.95 4.71
CA TYR A 184 -1.25 -63.53 5.67
C TYR A 184 -1.67 -62.23 6.36
N VAL A 185 -1.33 -62.08 7.64
CA VAL A 185 -1.48 -60.88 8.47
C VAL A 185 -0.22 -60.77 9.34
N ASN A 186 0.32 -59.55 9.49
CA ASN A 186 1.44 -59.30 10.40
C ASN A 186 0.94 -59.09 11.85
N SER A 187 1.86 -59.17 12.84
CA SER A 187 1.55 -58.99 14.26
C SER A 187 1.01 -57.60 14.63
N ALA A 188 1.27 -56.54 13.84
CA ALA A 188 0.72 -55.21 14.09
C ALA A 188 -0.83 -55.21 14.10
N ALA A 189 -1.47 -56.18 13.45
CA ALA A 189 -2.93 -56.30 13.49
C ALA A 189 -3.46 -56.64 14.90
N ASP A 190 -2.71 -57.44 15.68
CA ASP A 190 -3.07 -57.77 17.06
C ASP A 190 -2.97 -56.55 17.98
N ASP A 191 -1.99 -55.66 17.74
CA ASP A 191 -1.80 -54.43 18.50
C ASP A 191 -2.89 -53.37 18.18
N VAL A 192 -3.35 -53.33 16.92
CA VAL A 192 -4.37 -52.38 16.47
C VAL A 192 -5.79 -52.87 16.78
N PHE A 193 -6.09 -54.14 16.49
CA PHE A 193 -7.46 -54.65 16.54
C PHE A 193 -7.73 -55.56 17.78
N GLY A 194 -6.69 -55.87 18.54
CA GLY A 194 -6.75 -56.78 19.71
C GLY A 194 -6.71 -58.23 19.34
N PHE A 195 -6.39 -59.10 20.33
CA PHE A 195 -6.31 -60.53 20.13
C PHE A 195 -7.68 -61.14 19.80
N GLY A 196 -7.76 -61.98 18.75
CA GLY A 196 -9.00 -62.61 18.31
C GLY A 196 -9.82 -61.80 17.33
N HIS A 197 -9.22 -60.73 16.71
CA HIS A 197 -9.85 -59.93 15.65
C HIS A 197 -10.25 -60.79 14.43
N ALA A 198 -11.12 -60.22 13.58
CA ALA A 198 -11.63 -60.92 12.39
C ALA A 198 -10.59 -61.07 11.24
N LEU A 199 -9.42 -60.38 11.34
CA LEU A 199 -8.33 -60.41 10.34
C LEU A 199 -7.42 -61.64 10.58
N GLN A 200 -7.90 -62.85 10.27
CA GLN A 200 -7.13 -64.10 10.41
C GLN A 200 -6.98 -64.80 9.05
N PRO A 201 -5.89 -65.54 8.81
CA PRO A 201 -5.75 -66.33 7.60
C PRO A 201 -6.95 -67.26 7.42
N GLY A 202 -7.55 -67.27 6.23
CA GLY A 202 -8.76 -67.97 5.87
C GLY A 202 -10.07 -67.19 6.02
N ALA A 203 -10.06 -66.01 6.70
CA ALA A 203 -11.22 -65.13 6.76
C ALA A 203 -11.24 -64.15 5.57
N THR A 204 -12.40 -63.56 5.29
CA THR A 204 -12.51 -62.46 4.31
C THR A 204 -12.12 -61.15 4.97
N LEU A 205 -11.38 -60.31 4.27
CA LEU A 205 -11.00 -59.00 4.78
C LEU A 205 -12.23 -58.10 5.02
N ASN A 206 -12.58 -57.89 6.28
CA ASN A 206 -13.66 -57.04 6.73
C ASN A 206 -13.12 -56.07 7.81
N LEU A 207 -13.04 -54.79 7.52
CA LEU A 207 -12.56 -53.76 8.44
C LEU A 207 -13.75 -53.12 9.16
N PRO A 208 -13.67 -52.88 10.50
CA PRO A 208 -14.74 -52.24 11.25
C PRO A 208 -14.74 -50.70 10.96
N LEU A 209 -15.30 -50.33 9.84
CA LEU A 209 -15.38 -48.94 9.39
C LEU A 209 -16.44 -48.19 10.20
N LEU A 210 -16.07 -47.01 10.72
CA LEU A 210 -16.97 -46.05 11.36
C LEU A 210 -17.55 -45.07 10.34
N GLU A 211 -16.75 -44.65 9.38
CA GLU A 211 -17.14 -43.80 8.27
C GLU A 211 -16.26 -44.10 7.06
N GLU A 212 -16.86 -44.31 5.89
CA GLU A 212 -16.16 -44.26 4.65
C GLU A 212 -16.15 -42.79 4.23
N VAL A 213 -15.05 -42.08 4.43
CA VAL A 213 -14.84 -40.79 3.78
C VAL A 213 -14.47 -41.09 2.32
N GLY A 214 -15.51 -41.29 1.53
CA GLY A 214 -15.36 -41.29 0.09
C GLY A 214 -14.91 -39.93 -0.35
N LEU A 215 -13.75 -39.79 -0.98
CA LEU A 215 -13.50 -38.76 -1.94
C LEU A 215 -14.51 -38.92 -3.09
N GLU A 216 -15.75 -38.54 -2.82
CA GLU A 216 -16.72 -38.31 -3.86
C GLU A 216 -16.25 -37.12 -4.69
N ASN A 217 -15.99 -37.44 -5.96
CA ASN A 217 -15.91 -36.49 -7.03
C ASN A 217 -14.62 -35.70 -7.21
N ALA A 218 -13.56 -36.29 -7.75
CA ALA A 218 -12.86 -35.71 -8.92
C ALA A 218 -11.78 -36.66 -9.50
N VAL A 219 -11.25 -37.60 -8.76
CA VAL A 219 -10.14 -38.45 -9.25
C VAL A 219 -10.57 -39.87 -9.61
N THR A 220 -11.68 -40.36 -9.06
CA THR A 220 -12.17 -41.75 -9.30
C THR A 220 -12.89 -41.94 -10.65
N GLN A 221 -13.25 -40.87 -11.35
CA GLN A 221 -13.85 -40.97 -12.70
C GLN A 221 -12.82 -40.95 -13.84
N ALA A 222 -11.55 -40.68 -13.60
CA ALA A 222 -10.51 -40.60 -14.62
C ALA A 222 -9.59 -41.82 -14.70
N LEU A 223 -9.73 -42.79 -13.79
CA LEU A 223 -8.96 -44.03 -13.84
C LEU A 223 -9.85 -45.13 -14.45
N ASP A 224 -9.74 -45.26 -15.75
CA ASP A 224 -10.29 -46.34 -16.53
C ASP A 224 -9.99 -47.70 -15.90
N LYS A 225 -10.97 -48.61 -15.94
CA LYS A 225 -11.03 -49.96 -15.29
C LYS A 225 -9.96 -50.95 -15.75
N THR A 226 -8.89 -50.52 -16.38
CA THR A 226 -7.88 -51.38 -16.99
C THR A 226 -6.47 -51.33 -16.43
N THR A 227 -6.21 -50.50 -15.42
CA THR A 227 -4.88 -50.50 -14.77
C THR A 227 -5.06 -50.76 -13.27
N PRO A 228 -4.48 -51.83 -12.67
CA PRO A 228 -4.42 -51.95 -11.21
C PRO A 228 -3.46 -50.91 -10.65
N GLY A 229 -3.99 -49.72 -10.38
CA GLY A 229 -3.26 -48.62 -9.80
C GLY A 229 -3.32 -48.63 -8.30
N MET A 230 -2.26 -48.15 -7.64
CA MET A 230 -2.25 -47.92 -6.20
C MET A 230 -3.38 -46.95 -5.85
N GLY A 231 -4.41 -47.44 -5.19
CA GLY A 231 -5.46 -46.62 -4.60
C GLY A 231 -5.06 -46.23 -3.18
N PHE A 232 -5.02 -44.92 -2.88
CA PHE A 232 -4.92 -44.46 -1.50
C PHE A 232 -6.32 -44.09 -1.03
N GLN A 233 -6.70 -44.67 0.13
CA GLN A 233 -7.98 -44.39 0.74
C GLN A 233 -7.81 -44.25 2.26
N ASP A 234 -8.21 -43.10 2.79
CA ASP A 234 -8.23 -42.91 4.23
C ASP A 234 -9.53 -43.47 4.81
N LEU A 235 -9.38 -44.32 5.83
CA LEU A 235 -10.46 -45.02 6.47
C LEU A 235 -10.50 -44.65 7.95
N HIS A 236 -11.69 -44.40 8.47
CA HIS A 236 -11.91 -44.23 9.90
C HIS A 236 -12.34 -45.61 10.50
N ILE A 237 -11.48 -46.20 11.29
CA ILE A 237 -11.60 -47.60 11.76
C ILE A 237 -11.74 -47.60 13.27
N ASP A 238 -12.68 -48.43 13.77
CA ASP A 238 -12.77 -48.72 15.20
C ASP A 238 -11.71 -49.74 15.59
N THR A 239 -10.82 -49.40 16.51
CA THR A 239 -9.72 -50.22 16.95
C THR A 239 -9.87 -50.56 18.42
N ALA A 240 -9.08 -51.53 18.92
CA ALA A 240 -9.05 -51.91 20.35
C ALA A 240 -8.69 -50.71 21.26
N GLN A 241 -8.07 -49.67 20.72
CA GLN A 241 -7.66 -48.47 21.45
C GLN A 241 -8.58 -47.27 21.16
N GLY A 242 -9.72 -47.50 20.50
CA GLY A 242 -10.67 -46.48 20.07
C GLY A 242 -10.58 -46.14 18.58
N PRO A 243 -11.38 -45.15 18.11
CA PRO A 243 -11.42 -44.73 16.70
C PRO A 243 -10.08 -44.16 16.24
N ARG A 244 -9.60 -44.65 15.08
CA ARG A 244 -8.35 -44.15 14.45
C ARG A 244 -8.47 -44.06 12.96
N TRP A 245 -7.69 -43.13 12.36
CA TRP A 245 -7.59 -42.95 10.93
C TRP A 245 -6.46 -43.79 10.35
N PHE A 246 -6.76 -44.59 9.32
CA PHE A 246 -5.78 -45.39 8.61
C PHE A 246 -5.77 -45.01 7.12
N SER A 247 -4.59 -44.84 6.56
CA SER A 247 -4.39 -44.74 5.12
C SER A 247 -4.20 -46.18 4.58
N ARG A 248 -5.15 -46.61 3.74
CA ARG A 248 -5.13 -47.93 3.09
C ARG A 248 -4.45 -47.80 1.72
N ILE A 249 -3.52 -48.74 1.47
CA ILE A 249 -2.84 -48.92 0.18
C ILE A 249 -2.99 -50.38 -0.23
N ASP A 250 -3.57 -50.61 -1.43
CA ASP A 250 -3.67 -51.94 -2.02
C ASP A 250 -2.60 -52.10 -3.11
N ILE A 251 -1.68 -53.05 -2.96
CA ILE A 251 -0.57 -53.32 -3.86
C ILE A 251 -0.74 -54.72 -4.44
N PRO A 252 -0.83 -54.91 -5.77
CA PRO A 252 -0.83 -56.23 -6.36
C PRO A 252 0.56 -56.88 -6.23
N VAL A 253 0.60 -58.08 -5.68
CA VAL A 253 1.81 -58.88 -5.44
C VAL A 253 1.64 -60.24 -6.08
N ARG A 254 2.70 -60.79 -6.64
CA ARG A 254 2.72 -62.12 -7.22
C ARG A 254 3.37 -63.10 -6.24
N ASP A 255 2.67 -64.13 -5.90
CA ASP A 255 3.23 -65.24 -5.09
C ASP A 255 4.15 -66.08 -5.97
N THR A 256 5.45 -66.05 -5.68
CA THR A 256 6.46 -66.81 -6.44
C THR A 256 6.38 -68.31 -6.30
N ALA A 257 5.78 -68.82 -5.18
CA ALA A 257 5.65 -70.22 -4.93
C ALA A 257 4.45 -70.86 -5.65
N THR A 258 3.31 -70.10 -5.82
CA THR A 258 2.08 -70.63 -6.40
C THR A 258 1.71 -70.03 -7.71
N ASP A 259 2.49 -69.04 -8.18
CA ASP A 259 2.24 -68.19 -9.39
C ASP A 259 0.87 -67.50 -9.40
N ARG A 260 0.27 -67.31 -8.20
CA ARG A 260 -1.00 -66.62 -8.03
C ARG A 260 -0.80 -65.12 -7.80
N GLN A 261 -1.74 -64.33 -8.29
CA GLN A 261 -1.82 -62.90 -7.97
C GLN A 261 -2.54 -62.73 -6.64
N LEU A 262 -1.89 -62.02 -5.72
CA LEU A 262 -2.41 -61.63 -4.40
C LEU A 262 -2.49 -60.08 -4.34
N VAL A 263 -3.28 -59.56 -3.43
CA VAL A 263 -3.33 -58.16 -3.09
C VAL A 263 -2.78 -57.95 -1.68
N GLN A 264 -1.78 -57.15 -1.51
CA GLN A 264 -1.27 -56.71 -0.24
C GLN A 264 -1.91 -55.40 0.15
N THR A 265 -2.69 -55.39 1.22
CA THR A 265 -3.30 -54.22 1.82
C THR A 265 -2.40 -53.77 2.96
N VAL A 266 -1.96 -52.50 2.93
CA VAL A 266 -1.22 -51.85 4.00
C VAL A 266 -2.10 -50.79 4.63
N LEU A 267 -2.28 -50.85 5.95
CA LEU A 267 -3.00 -49.84 6.72
C LEU A 267 -1.99 -49.11 7.60
N ARG A 268 -1.79 -47.86 7.33
CA ARG A 268 -0.91 -46.97 8.08
C ARG A 268 -1.74 -46.03 8.96
N ASP A 269 -1.44 -46.00 10.26
CA ASP A 269 -2.06 -45.06 11.19
C ASP A 269 -1.65 -43.61 10.81
N VAL A 270 -2.64 -42.77 10.48
CA VAL A 270 -2.50 -41.36 10.10
C VAL A 270 -3.29 -40.47 11.05
N THR A 271 -3.68 -40.98 12.20
CA THR A 271 -4.54 -40.30 13.18
C THR A 271 -3.91 -38.97 13.63
N GLU A 272 -2.65 -39.01 14.07
CA GLU A 272 -1.93 -37.82 14.54
C GLU A 272 -1.83 -36.74 13.42
N ARG A 273 -1.48 -37.17 12.21
CA ARG A 273 -1.42 -36.25 11.04
C ARG A 273 -2.77 -35.61 10.76
N ARG A 274 -3.86 -36.38 10.77
CA ARG A 274 -5.21 -35.88 10.54
C ARG A 274 -5.65 -34.89 11.62
N LEU A 275 -5.37 -35.19 12.89
CA LEU A 275 -5.67 -34.27 13.98
C LEU A 275 -4.91 -32.92 13.84
N ILE A 276 -3.63 -33.01 13.50
CA ILE A 276 -2.82 -31.79 13.26
C ILE A 276 -3.36 -30.99 12.05
N GLU A 277 -3.72 -31.67 10.95
CA GLU A 277 -4.30 -31.02 9.78
C GLU A 277 -5.63 -30.32 10.12
N GLU A 278 -6.51 -30.98 10.88
CA GLU A 278 -7.78 -30.43 11.33
C GLU A 278 -7.59 -29.25 12.29
N GLU A 279 -6.68 -29.38 13.26
CA GLU A 279 -6.35 -28.31 14.20
C GLU A 279 -5.77 -27.08 13.47
N LEU A 280 -4.88 -27.29 12.50
CA LEU A 280 -4.31 -26.23 11.67
C LEU A 280 -5.39 -25.53 10.85
N LEU A 281 -6.30 -26.29 10.22
CA LEU A 281 -7.41 -25.73 9.46
C LEU A 281 -8.37 -24.94 10.35
N ALA A 282 -8.69 -25.47 11.53
CA ALA A 282 -9.55 -24.80 12.50
C ALA A 282 -8.90 -23.50 13.02
N ALA A 283 -7.61 -23.54 13.36
CA ALA A 283 -6.85 -22.38 13.80
C ALA A 283 -6.78 -21.30 12.71
N ARG A 284 -6.50 -21.72 11.46
CA ARG A 284 -6.49 -20.81 10.31
C ARG A 284 -7.85 -20.17 10.08
N HIS A 285 -8.93 -20.95 10.07
CA HIS A 285 -10.28 -20.42 9.88
C HIS A 285 -10.70 -19.47 11.01
N SER A 286 -10.31 -19.77 12.25
CA SER A 286 -10.54 -18.89 13.39
C SER A 286 -9.78 -17.55 13.24
N ALA A 287 -8.52 -17.62 12.82
CA ALA A 287 -7.70 -16.41 12.57
C ALA A 287 -8.28 -15.56 11.43
N GLU A 288 -8.66 -16.20 10.31
CA GLU A 288 -9.28 -15.51 9.16
C GLU A 288 -10.62 -14.85 9.57
N SER A 289 -11.47 -15.57 10.29
CA SER A 289 -12.76 -15.06 10.80
C SER A 289 -12.58 -13.89 11.77
N SER A 290 -11.60 -13.98 12.68
CA SER A 290 -11.27 -12.90 13.62
C SER A 290 -10.78 -11.64 12.89
N ASN A 291 -9.92 -11.81 11.89
CA ASN A 291 -9.40 -10.70 11.08
C ASN A 291 -10.51 -10.03 10.24
N GLU A 292 -11.43 -10.83 9.69
CA GLU A 292 -12.62 -10.28 9.01
C GLU A 292 -13.53 -9.50 9.95
N ALA A 293 -13.77 -10.03 11.15
CA ALA A 293 -14.58 -9.34 12.16
C ALA A 293 -13.94 -8.01 12.59
N LYS A 294 -12.60 -8.00 12.82
CA LYS A 294 -11.82 -6.79 13.12
C LYS A 294 -11.95 -5.73 12.02
N SER A 295 -11.75 -6.14 10.76
CA SER A 295 -11.83 -5.22 9.61
C SER A 295 -13.25 -4.64 9.43
N ARG A 296 -14.29 -5.48 9.58
CA ARG A 296 -15.69 -5.06 9.49
C ARG A 296 -16.06 -4.11 10.63
N PHE A 297 -15.62 -4.40 11.84
CA PHE A 297 -15.84 -3.55 13.01
C PHE A 297 -15.22 -2.16 12.80
N LEU A 298 -13.94 -2.09 12.39
CA LEU A 298 -13.25 -0.83 12.12
C LEU A 298 -13.92 -0.03 11.00
N ALA A 299 -14.36 -0.68 9.93
CA ALA A 299 -15.09 -0.01 8.85
C ALA A 299 -16.41 0.61 9.34
N THR A 300 -17.17 -0.13 10.18
CA THR A 300 -18.42 0.39 10.76
C THR A 300 -18.15 1.56 11.71
N VAL A 301 -17.18 1.42 12.62
CA VAL A 301 -16.82 2.48 13.58
C VAL A 301 -16.39 3.76 12.86
N SER A 302 -15.58 3.63 11.79
CA SER A 302 -15.18 4.81 11.00
C SER A 302 -16.38 5.52 10.40
N HIS A 303 -17.30 4.79 9.79
CA HIS A 303 -18.50 5.38 9.21
C HIS A 303 -19.34 6.10 10.28
N GLU A 304 -19.52 5.46 11.45
CA GLU A 304 -20.28 6.00 12.57
C GLU A 304 -19.64 7.24 13.22
N ILE A 305 -18.30 7.36 13.16
CA ILE A 305 -17.58 8.54 13.63
C ILE A 305 -17.52 9.62 12.56
N ARG A 306 -17.32 9.25 11.28
CA ARG A 306 -17.21 10.20 10.16
C ARG A 306 -18.49 11.02 9.99
N THR A 307 -19.65 10.39 10.09
CA THR A 307 -20.94 11.05 9.88
C THR A 307 -21.17 12.23 10.85
N PRO A 308 -21.11 12.08 12.18
CA PRO A 308 -21.29 13.21 13.10
C PRO A 308 -20.15 14.24 12.98
N LEU A 309 -18.92 13.80 12.70
CA LEU A 309 -17.77 14.69 12.58
C LEU A 309 -17.87 15.60 11.34
N ASN A 310 -18.28 15.04 10.19
CA ASN A 310 -18.58 15.83 8.99
C ASN A 310 -19.71 16.83 9.25
N GLY A 311 -20.70 16.46 10.07
CA GLY A 311 -21.74 17.37 10.52
C GLY A 311 -21.19 18.55 11.31
N VAL A 312 -20.27 18.29 12.26
CA VAL A 312 -19.61 19.34 13.06
C VAL A 312 -18.78 20.26 12.17
N LEU A 313 -17.96 19.69 11.26
CA LEU A 313 -17.13 20.47 10.33
C LEU A 313 -17.98 21.30 9.35
N GLY A 314 -19.08 20.72 8.85
CA GLY A 314 -19.99 21.43 7.97
C GLY A 314 -20.67 22.62 8.66
N MET A 315 -21.07 22.46 9.94
CA MET A 315 -21.59 23.56 10.73
C MET A 315 -20.54 24.63 11.04
N ALA A 316 -19.30 24.24 11.29
CA ALA A 316 -18.18 25.17 11.48
C ALA A 316 -17.95 26.00 10.20
N ALA A 317 -17.93 25.34 9.04
CA ALA A 317 -17.82 26.02 7.75
C ALA A 317 -18.99 27.01 7.48
N LEU A 318 -20.22 26.66 7.81
CA LEU A 318 -21.36 27.56 7.70
C LEU A 318 -21.27 28.75 8.67
N LEU A 319 -20.80 28.54 9.89
CA LEU A 319 -20.56 29.62 10.85
C LEU A 319 -19.48 30.59 10.38
N ARG A 320 -18.41 30.10 9.72
CA ARG A 320 -17.34 30.93 9.16
C ARG A 320 -17.84 31.93 8.12
N ASP A 321 -18.89 31.56 7.38
CA ASP A 321 -19.50 32.45 6.38
C ASP A 321 -20.40 33.54 7.00
N THR A 322 -20.58 33.54 8.33
CA THR A 322 -21.34 34.56 9.05
C THR A 322 -20.44 35.68 9.59
N ARG A 323 -21.04 36.71 10.17
CA ARG A 323 -20.28 37.78 10.83
C ARG A 323 -19.75 37.29 12.17
N LEU A 324 -18.48 36.92 12.22
CA LEU A 324 -17.78 36.46 13.42
C LEU A 324 -16.94 37.54 14.06
N THR A 325 -16.76 37.47 15.38
CA THR A 325 -15.67 38.19 16.06
C THR A 325 -14.33 37.48 15.79
N LYS A 326 -13.19 38.16 15.95
CA LYS A 326 -11.86 37.56 15.80
C LYS A 326 -11.68 36.33 16.70
N GLU A 327 -12.21 36.37 17.92
CA GLU A 327 -12.14 35.28 18.87
C GLU A 327 -13.00 34.07 18.42
N GLN A 328 -14.20 34.29 17.92
CA GLN A 328 -15.07 33.25 17.36
C GLN A 328 -14.45 32.61 16.12
N SER A 329 -13.83 33.43 15.24
CA SER A 329 -13.11 32.92 14.06
C SER A 329 -11.97 31.96 14.46
N ALA A 330 -11.18 32.31 15.48
CA ALA A 330 -10.11 31.47 15.99
C ALA A 330 -10.64 30.14 16.60
N TYR A 331 -11.80 30.17 17.31
CA TYR A 331 -12.41 28.97 17.84
C TYR A 331 -12.91 28.04 16.73
N ILE A 332 -13.50 28.58 15.67
CA ILE A 332 -13.98 27.80 14.51
C ILE A 332 -12.79 27.18 13.77
N GLU A 333 -11.72 27.93 13.53
CA GLU A 333 -10.51 27.41 12.90
C GLU A 333 -9.86 26.28 13.70
N ALA A 334 -9.80 26.42 15.04
CA ALA A 334 -9.32 25.36 15.93
C ALA A 334 -10.21 24.11 15.88
N LEU A 335 -11.54 24.29 15.76
CA LEU A 335 -12.50 23.21 15.65
C LEU A 335 -12.38 22.48 14.30
N GLU A 336 -12.27 23.23 13.20
CA GLU A 336 -12.04 22.70 11.85
C GLU A 336 -10.73 21.87 11.81
N THR A 337 -9.64 22.44 12.29
CA THR A 337 -8.33 21.77 12.35
C THR A 337 -8.37 20.48 13.17
N SER A 338 -9.03 20.52 14.33
CA SER A 338 -9.18 19.35 15.20
C SER A 338 -10.02 18.25 14.55
N GLY A 339 -11.11 18.62 13.89
CA GLY A 339 -12.01 17.70 13.21
C GLY A 339 -11.35 17.06 12.00
N GLU A 340 -10.66 17.84 11.16
CA GLU A 340 -9.89 17.34 10.02
C GLU A 340 -8.79 16.37 10.46
N THR A 341 -8.09 16.71 11.56
CA THR A 341 -7.07 15.82 12.14
C THR A 341 -7.67 14.49 12.58
N LEU A 342 -8.83 14.51 13.22
CA LEU A 342 -9.50 13.28 13.67
C LEU A 342 -9.97 12.42 12.48
N LEU A 343 -10.49 13.03 11.41
CA LEU A 343 -10.85 12.28 10.17
C LEU A 343 -9.62 11.60 9.58
N LEU A 344 -8.51 12.30 9.49
CA LEU A 344 -7.26 11.77 8.95
C LEU A 344 -6.77 10.57 9.79
N LEU A 345 -6.82 10.66 11.11
CA LEU A 345 -6.45 9.57 12.02
C LEU A 345 -7.34 8.32 11.83
N ILE A 346 -8.64 8.52 11.65
CA ILE A 346 -9.58 7.44 11.41
C ILE A 346 -9.30 6.76 10.07
N ASP A 347 -9.04 7.54 9.03
CA ASP A 347 -8.76 7.04 7.70
C ASP A 347 -7.40 6.29 7.67
N GLU A 348 -6.39 6.77 8.40
CA GLU A 348 -5.12 6.04 8.58
C GLU A 348 -5.32 4.66 9.25
N VAL A 349 -6.13 4.58 10.32
CA VAL A 349 -6.41 3.31 11.02
C VAL A 349 -7.19 2.35 10.12
N LEU A 350 -8.13 2.86 9.33
CA LEU A 350 -8.89 2.04 8.37
C LEU A 350 -8.01 1.50 7.25
N ASP A 351 -7.22 2.37 6.64
CA ASP A 351 -6.33 1.97 5.56
C ASP A 351 -5.31 0.94 6.05
N PHE A 352 -4.76 1.15 7.26
CA PHE A 352 -3.91 0.15 7.91
C PHE A 352 -4.61 -1.21 8.04
N SER A 353 -5.86 -1.23 8.53
CA SER A 353 -6.62 -2.47 8.68
C SER A 353 -6.93 -3.16 7.36
N LYS A 354 -7.25 -2.41 6.29
CA LYS A 354 -7.49 -2.96 4.94
C LYS A 354 -6.22 -3.55 4.35
N VAL A 355 -5.08 -2.89 4.57
CA VAL A 355 -3.77 -3.34 4.10
C VAL A 355 -3.33 -4.60 4.87
N GLU A 356 -3.50 -4.64 6.21
CA GLU A 356 -3.22 -5.82 7.05
C GLU A 356 -4.04 -7.04 6.61
N ALA A 357 -5.30 -6.83 6.24
CA ALA A 357 -6.20 -7.88 5.76
C ALA A 357 -5.93 -8.32 4.30
N GLY A 358 -5.01 -7.68 3.57
CA GLY A 358 -4.73 -7.96 2.16
C GLY A 358 -5.92 -7.65 1.22
N LYS A 359 -6.84 -6.77 1.66
CA LYS A 359 -8.08 -6.42 0.93
C LYS A 359 -7.97 -5.10 0.16
N LEU A 360 -6.76 -4.55 0.03
CA LEU A 360 -6.54 -3.32 -0.70
C LEU A 360 -6.16 -3.65 -2.15
N ASP A 361 -7.06 -3.32 -3.08
CA ASP A 361 -6.81 -3.45 -4.51
C ASP A 361 -6.14 -2.18 -5.06
N ILE A 362 -5.10 -2.34 -5.86
CA ILE A 362 -4.39 -1.26 -6.55
C ILE A 362 -5.08 -1.00 -7.88
N GLN A 363 -5.49 0.24 -8.11
CA GLN A 363 -6.15 0.69 -9.34
C GLN A 363 -5.18 1.49 -10.21
N ALA A 364 -4.32 0.80 -10.94
CA ALA A 364 -3.37 1.44 -11.84
C ALA A 364 -4.08 2.00 -13.09
N ALA A 365 -3.84 3.28 -13.39
CA ALA A 365 -4.34 3.98 -14.56
C ALA A 365 -3.27 4.95 -15.07
N PRO A 366 -3.31 5.38 -16.34
CA PRO A 366 -2.46 6.47 -16.84
C PRO A 366 -2.74 7.77 -16.06
N VAL A 367 -1.69 8.36 -15.48
CA VAL A 367 -1.77 9.57 -14.63
C VAL A 367 -0.67 10.56 -15.02
N PRO A 368 -0.97 11.84 -15.20
CA PRO A 368 0.04 12.88 -15.37
C PRO A 368 0.75 13.13 -14.04
N VAL A 369 1.87 12.40 -13.81
CA VAL A 369 2.54 12.34 -12.50
C VAL A 369 3.04 13.71 -12.04
N GLY A 370 3.48 14.58 -12.95
CA GLY A 370 3.87 15.96 -12.64
C GLY A 370 2.73 16.76 -12.02
N ALA A 371 1.54 16.74 -12.66
CA ALA A 371 0.36 17.43 -12.15
C ALA A 371 -0.13 16.83 -10.81
N LEU A 372 -0.01 15.50 -10.64
CA LEU A 372 -0.33 14.85 -9.38
C LEU A 372 0.53 15.40 -8.24
N VAL A 373 1.85 15.45 -8.41
CA VAL A 373 2.78 15.94 -7.38
C VAL A 373 2.59 17.43 -7.12
N GLU A 374 2.49 18.26 -8.17
CA GLU A 374 2.20 19.69 -8.04
C GLU A 374 0.91 19.93 -7.23
N SER A 375 -0.14 19.12 -7.46
CA SER A 375 -1.40 19.23 -6.71
C SER A 375 -1.24 18.95 -5.21
N VAL A 376 -0.38 18.00 -4.82
CA VAL A 376 -0.10 17.70 -3.40
C VAL A 376 0.75 18.80 -2.77
N VAL A 377 1.75 19.29 -3.49
CA VAL A 377 2.60 20.41 -3.05
C VAL A 377 1.76 21.66 -2.81
N GLU A 378 0.84 22.01 -3.72
CA GLU A 378 -0.09 23.14 -3.56
C GLU A 378 -1.03 22.98 -2.37
N LEU A 379 -1.55 21.75 -2.15
CA LEU A 379 -2.43 21.44 -1.01
C LEU A 379 -1.72 21.67 0.33
N LEU A 380 -0.42 21.36 0.39
CA LEU A 380 0.37 21.46 1.61
C LEU A 380 1.09 22.80 1.78
N ALA A 381 1.21 23.61 0.70
CA ALA A 381 1.87 24.90 0.71
C ALA A 381 1.32 25.88 1.76
N PRO A 382 0.00 26.01 2.02
CA PRO A 382 -0.49 26.87 3.10
C PRO A 382 0.05 26.49 4.47
N LYS A 383 0.23 25.18 4.75
CA LYS A 383 0.79 24.67 6.02
C LYS A 383 2.30 25.00 6.12
N ALA A 384 3.03 24.89 5.01
CA ALA A 384 4.44 25.26 4.94
C ALA A 384 4.62 26.77 5.13
N HIS A 385 3.87 27.58 4.39
CA HIS A 385 3.94 29.05 4.45
C HIS A 385 3.53 29.59 5.83
N ALA A 386 2.56 28.97 6.52
CA ALA A 386 2.18 29.34 7.89
C ALA A 386 3.33 29.17 8.89
N LYS A 387 4.29 28.29 8.58
CA LYS A 387 5.55 28.10 9.33
C LYS A 387 6.73 28.90 8.71
N SER A 388 6.51 29.69 7.68
CA SER A 388 7.56 30.37 6.91
C SER A 388 8.55 29.40 6.23
N LEU A 389 8.09 28.20 5.87
CA LEU A 389 8.88 27.19 5.17
C LEU A 389 8.66 27.30 3.66
N GLU A 390 9.71 27.01 2.90
CA GLU A 390 9.63 26.86 1.46
C GLU A 390 9.13 25.47 1.07
N ILE A 391 8.44 25.37 -0.06
CA ILE A 391 8.05 24.09 -0.65
C ILE A 391 8.10 24.20 -2.18
N GLY A 392 8.69 23.19 -2.82
CA GLY A 392 8.78 23.17 -4.28
C GLY A 392 8.90 21.76 -4.84
N SER A 393 8.60 21.60 -6.13
CA SER A 393 8.75 20.33 -6.84
C SER A 393 9.52 20.50 -8.16
N MET A 394 10.21 19.42 -8.55
CA MET A 394 10.91 19.32 -9.82
C MET A 394 10.63 17.96 -10.48
N LEU A 395 10.38 17.98 -11.78
CA LEU A 395 10.17 16.81 -12.61
C LEU A 395 11.31 16.67 -13.60
N ASP A 396 11.93 15.46 -13.67
CA ASP A 396 12.90 15.13 -14.71
C ASP A 396 12.17 15.08 -16.07
N PRO A 397 12.62 15.85 -17.08
CA PRO A 397 12.02 15.85 -18.41
C PRO A 397 12.13 14.50 -19.16
N LYS A 398 12.88 13.54 -18.63
CA LYS A 398 12.95 12.18 -19.17
C LYS A 398 11.76 11.29 -18.76
N LEU A 399 10.98 11.72 -17.79
CA LEU A 399 9.78 11.02 -17.39
C LEU A 399 8.68 11.22 -18.45
N PRO A 400 7.93 10.19 -18.83
CA PRO A 400 6.78 10.33 -19.70
C PRO A 400 5.71 11.23 -19.06
N GLU A 401 4.94 11.94 -19.90
CA GLU A 401 3.87 12.84 -19.44
C GLU A 401 2.84 12.10 -18.60
N GLU A 402 2.46 10.88 -19.01
CA GLU A 402 1.58 9.99 -18.25
C GLU A 402 2.33 8.73 -17.84
N VAL A 403 2.08 8.30 -16.62
CA VAL A 403 2.65 7.09 -16.00
C VAL A 403 1.52 6.22 -15.44
N THR A 404 1.56 4.93 -15.70
CA THR A 404 0.55 3.99 -15.20
C THR A 404 0.80 3.66 -13.73
N LEU A 405 -0.01 4.22 -12.83
CA LEU A 405 0.06 4.02 -11.37
C LEU A 405 -1.29 4.30 -10.70
N ASP A 406 -1.40 3.98 -9.40
CA ASP A 406 -2.56 4.37 -8.60
C ASP A 406 -2.38 5.78 -8.02
N ALA A 407 -3.02 6.76 -8.64
CA ALA A 407 -2.95 8.17 -8.25
C ALA A 407 -3.36 8.41 -6.80
N THR A 408 -4.35 7.68 -6.30
CA THR A 408 -4.86 7.85 -4.92
C THR A 408 -3.81 7.41 -3.91
N ARG A 409 -3.15 6.28 -4.15
CA ARG A 409 -2.14 5.73 -3.25
C ARG A 409 -0.84 6.54 -3.31
N VAL A 410 -0.43 6.96 -4.49
CA VAL A 410 0.74 7.86 -4.61
C VAL A 410 0.47 9.20 -3.90
N ARG A 411 -0.72 9.78 -4.06
CA ARG A 411 -1.11 10.99 -3.32
C ARG A 411 -1.03 10.79 -1.81
N GLN A 412 -1.49 9.65 -1.31
CA GLN A 412 -1.46 9.30 0.11
C GLN A 412 -0.02 9.18 0.64
N ILE A 413 0.87 8.50 -0.11
CA ILE A 413 2.30 8.42 0.22
C ILE A 413 2.91 9.81 0.29
N LEU A 414 2.71 10.64 -0.74
CA LEU A 414 3.25 11.99 -0.81
C LEU A 414 2.73 12.87 0.32
N TYR A 415 1.42 12.81 0.62
CA TYR A 415 0.83 13.57 1.72
C TYR A 415 1.50 13.24 3.06
N ASN A 416 1.77 11.95 3.31
CA ASN A 416 2.45 11.50 4.52
C ASN A 416 3.91 11.97 4.57
N LEU A 417 4.66 11.84 3.47
CA LEU A 417 6.07 12.19 3.45
C LEU A 417 6.29 13.72 3.52
N ILE A 418 5.59 14.48 2.66
CA ILE A 418 5.69 15.94 2.63
C ILE A 418 5.13 16.55 3.92
N GLY A 419 4.00 15.99 4.43
CA GLY A 419 3.41 16.40 5.70
C GLY A 419 4.37 16.22 6.87
N ASN A 420 5.11 15.11 6.91
CA ASN A 420 6.16 14.88 7.91
C ASN A 420 7.32 15.86 7.72
N GLY A 421 7.78 16.12 6.50
CA GLY A 421 8.81 17.12 6.22
C GLY A 421 8.43 18.51 6.76
N ILE A 422 7.21 18.99 6.49
CA ILE A 422 6.70 20.27 7.02
C ILE A 422 6.58 20.22 8.57
N LYS A 423 6.19 19.09 9.12
CA LYS A 423 5.99 18.92 10.57
C LYS A 423 7.30 19.04 11.34
N PHE A 424 8.36 18.41 10.86
CA PHE A 424 9.64 18.27 11.54
C PHE A 424 10.71 19.32 11.11
N THR A 425 10.33 20.23 10.22
CA THR A 425 11.17 21.37 9.81
C THR A 425 10.70 22.64 10.49
N ASP A 426 11.63 23.38 11.08
CA ASP A 426 11.39 24.69 11.70
C ASP A 426 11.92 25.84 10.80
N GLU A 427 13.02 25.64 10.06
CA GLU A 427 13.62 26.60 9.13
C GLU A 427 14.04 25.90 7.82
N GLY A 428 13.95 26.60 6.69
CA GLY A 428 14.22 26.06 5.35
C GLY A 428 12.96 25.57 4.66
N GLY A 429 12.83 24.25 4.36
CA GLY A 429 11.60 23.77 3.72
C GLY A 429 11.68 22.34 3.20
N VAL A 430 10.80 22.03 2.23
CA VAL A 430 10.63 20.69 1.66
C VAL A 430 10.75 20.73 0.13
N ALA A 431 11.63 19.91 -0.42
CA ALA A 431 11.83 19.71 -1.84
C ALA A 431 11.27 18.34 -2.28
N VAL A 432 10.54 18.30 -3.40
CA VAL A 432 10.04 17.07 -4.01
C VAL A 432 10.63 16.92 -5.40
N GLU A 433 11.43 15.90 -5.62
CA GLU A 433 12.11 15.68 -6.90
C GLU A 433 11.69 14.34 -7.50
N LEU A 434 11.24 14.37 -8.76
CA LEU A 434 10.88 13.18 -9.51
C LEU A 434 11.96 12.89 -10.54
N THR A 435 12.47 11.67 -10.53
CA THR A 435 13.48 11.22 -11.49
C THR A 435 13.11 9.87 -12.08
N GLY A 436 13.52 9.65 -13.33
CA GLY A 436 13.31 8.38 -14.01
C GLY A 436 14.60 7.56 -14.05
N ARG A 437 14.50 6.26 -13.73
CA ARG A 437 15.59 5.31 -13.85
C ARG A 437 15.18 4.12 -14.73
N PRO A 438 15.99 3.73 -15.75
CA PRO A 438 15.63 2.60 -16.59
C PRO A 438 15.62 1.28 -15.80
N ASN A 439 14.62 0.44 -16.07
CA ASN A 439 14.53 -0.91 -15.50
C ASN A 439 15.18 -1.91 -16.49
N PRO A 440 16.15 -2.73 -16.06
CA PRO A 440 16.79 -3.74 -16.91
C PRO A 440 15.83 -4.78 -17.48
N ASP A 441 14.73 -5.04 -16.78
CA ASP A 441 13.71 -6.04 -17.17
C ASP A 441 12.61 -5.47 -18.08
N GLY A 442 12.71 -4.19 -18.47
CA GLY A 442 11.76 -3.46 -19.29
C GLY A 442 10.97 -2.41 -18.51
N GLY A 443 10.56 -1.32 -19.18
CA GLY A 443 9.93 -0.16 -18.53
C GLY A 443 10.94 0.71 -17.79
N GLY A 444 10.51 1.36 -16.71
CA GLY A 444 11.33 2.23 -15.86
C GLY A 444 11.01 2.10 -14.38
N PHE A 445 11.74 2.87 -13.58
CA PHE A 445 11.39 3.20 -12.21
C PHE A 445 11.13 4.69 -12.11
N LEU A 446 10.06 5.06 -11.44
CA LEU A 446 9.80 6.40 -10.98
C LEU A 446 10.34 6.52 -9.56
N ASP A 447 11.40 7.32 -9.39
CA ASP A 447 11.95 7.64 -8.08
C ASP A 447 11.43 9.03 -7.67
N ILE A 448 10.76 9.11 -6.51
CA ILE A 448 10.24 10.35 -5.92
C ILE A 448 11.03 10.60 -4.64
N ASP A 449 11.84 11.63 -4.65
CA ASP A 449 12.64 12.08 -3.53
C ASP A 449 11.93 13.21 -2.80
N VAL A 450 11.60 12.99 -1.53
CA VAL A 450 11.10 14.03 -0.62
C VAL A 450 12.19 14.35 0.37
N ARG A 451 12.76 15.56 0.24
CA ARG A 451 13.84 16.04 1.09
C ARG A 451 13.36 17.20 1.94
N ASP A 452 13.62 17.15 3.21
CA ASP A 452 13.41 18.24 4.14
C ASP A 452 14.74 18.74 4.75
N SER A 453 14.71 19.95 5.27
CA SER A 453 15.83 20.59 5.99
C SER A 453 15.62 20.56 7.51
N GLY A 454 14.83 19.58 8.02
CA GLY A 454 14.43 19.50 9.41
C GLY A 454 15.50 18.91 10.34
N ILE A 455 15.04 18.36 11.45
CA ILE A 455 15.91 17.78 12.49
C ILE A 455 16.69 16.56 12.02
N GLY A 456 16.22 15.87 10.95
CA GLY A 456 16.81 14.62 10.49
C GLY A 456 16.68 13.48 11.49
N PHE A 457 17.42 12.39 11.21
CA PHE A 457 17.54 11.20 12.05
C PHE A 457 18.91 10.56 11.79
N ASP A 458 19.35 9.66 12.66
CA ASP A 458 20.58 8.91 12.46
C ASP A 458 20.36 7.61 11.65
N GLU A 459 21.43 6.96 11.22
CA GLU A 459 21.39 5.77 10.36
C GLU A 459 20.77 4.55 11.08
N GLU A 460 20.88 4.48 12.42
CA GLU A 460 20.30 3.41 13.24
C GLU A 460 18.78 3.60 13.40
N GLU A 461 18.30 4.83 13.36
CA GLU A 461 16.88 5.17 13.44
C GLU A 461 16.14 4.92 12.13
N ALA A 462 16.84 4.98 10.97
CA ALA A 462 16.25 4.89 9.64
C ALA A 462 15.37 3.62 9.44
N GLU A 463 15.82 2.46 9.94
CA GLU A 463 15.06 1.20 9.85
C GLU A 463 13.84 1.18 10.78
N ARG A 464 13.91 1.91 11.89
CA ARG A 464 12.83 1.97 12.90
C ARG A 464 11.72 2.93 12.51
N LEU A 465 11.99 3.94 11.67
CA LEU A 465 11.00 4.92 11.21
C LEU A 465 9.77 4.30 10.55
N PHE A 466 9.92 3.12 9.96
CA PHE A 466 8.85 2.40 9.25
C PHE A 466 8.11 1.39 10.14
N GLN A 467 8.51 1.23 11.42
CA GLN A 467 7.82 0.34 12.35
C GLN A 467 6.51 0.96 12.82
N GLU A 468 5.51 0.12 12.98
CA GLU A 468 4.16 0.53 13.38
C GLU A 468 4.19 1.11 14.81
N PHE A 469 3.51 2.26 15.00
CA PHE A 469 3.41 2.97 16.28
C PHE A 469 4.75 3.47 16.85
N GLU A 470 5.85 3.37 16.11
CA GLU A 470 7.13 3.87 16.54
C GLU A 470 7.17 5.41 16.40
N GLN A 471 7.67 6.06 17.41
CA GLN A 471 7.91 7.51 17.43
C GLN A 471 9.33 7.72 17.95
N VAL A 472 10.12 8.52 17.24
CA VAL A 472 11.47 8.86 17.70
C VAL A 472 11.36 9.74 18.94
N ASP A 473 11.68 9.16 20.09
CA ASP A 473 11.39 9.73 21.42
C ASP A 473 12.48 10.70 21.94
N HIS A 474 13.34 11.24 21.06
CA HIS A 474 14.48 12.04 21.45
C HIS A 474 14.29 13.55 21.20
N GLY A 475 14.29 14.34 22.27
CA GLY A 475 14.45 15.79 22.25
C GLY A 475 13.25 16.60 21.72
N PRO A 476 13.45 17.51 20.73
CA PRO A 476 12.41 18.44 20.22
C PRO A 476 11.22 17.76 19.54
N ALA A 477 11.37 16.52 19.09
CA ALA A 477 10.32 15.72 18.44
C ALA A 477 9.09 15.46 19.34
N ARG A 478 9.24 15.51 20.67
CA ARG A 478 8.12 15.38 21.64
C ARG A 478 7.03 16.44 21.49
N LYS A 479 7.29 17.56 20.82
CA LYS A 479 6.30 18.63 20.59
C LYS A 479 5.30 18.29 19.49
N PHE A 480 5.60 17.30 18.64
CA PHE A 480 4.84 17.00 17.44
C PHE A 480 4.21 15.61 17.50
N GLY A 481 3.09 15.46 18.23
CA GLY A 481 2.34 14.21 18.32
C GLY A 481 1.92 13.67 16.95
N GLY A 482 1.78 12.35 16.81
CA GLY A 482 1.31 11.67 15.59
C GLY A 482 0.93 10.23 15.94
N THR A 483 0.32 9.47 15.01
CA THR A 483 -0.05 8.06 15.20
C THR A 483 1.13 7.10 15.16
N GLY A 484 2.22 7.46 14.47
CA GLY A 484 3.31 6.54 14.13
C GLY A 484 2.93 5.52 13.04
N LEU A 485 1.78 5.71 12.36
CA LEU A 485 1.32 4.81 11.31
C LEU A 485 1.63 5.31 9.89
N GLY A 486 1.78 6.62 9.69
CA GLY A 486 1.87 7.22 8.36
C GLY A 486 3.01 6.65 7.50
N LEU A 487 4.23 6.52 8.05
CA LEU A 487 5.38 5.96 7.31
C LEU A 487 5.23 4.47 7.05
N ALA A 488 4.72 3.70 8.03
CA ALA A 488 4.45 2.27 7.86
C ALA A 488 3.40 2.03 6.76
N ILE A 489 2.33 2.84 6.73
CA ILE A 489 1.31 2.78 5.67
C ILE A 489 1.92 3.14 4.32
N ALA A 490 2.72 4.20 4.24
CA ALA A 490 3.37 4.61 3.00
C ALA A 490 4.28 3.49 2.45
N GLN A 491 5.11 2.87 3.29
CA GLN A 491 5.98 1.75 2.91
C GLN A 491 5.17 0.57 2.37
N ARG A 492 4.08 0.22 3.05
CA ARG A 492 3.23 -0.91 2.66
C ARG A 492 2.47 -0.64 1.36
N LEU A 493 2.02 0.59 1.13
CA LEU A 493 1.41 1.01 -0.13
C LEU A 493 2.40 0.94 -1.29
N ALA A 494 3.63 1.41 -1.11
CA ALA A 494 4.68 1.29 -2.11
C ALA A 494 4.97 -0.19 -2.43
N GLY A 495 5.06 -1.05 -1.41
CA GLY A 495 5.25 -2.49 -1.58
C GLY A 495 4.11 -3.16 -2.34
N LEU A 496 2.83 -2.79 -2.10
CA LEU A 496 1.68 -3.29 -2.86
C LEU A 496 1.70 -2.85 -4.33
N MET A 497 2.33 -1.72 -4.65
CA MET A 497 2.58 -1.27 -6.02
C MET A 497 3.86 -1.85 -6.63
N GLY A 498 4.51 -2.81 -5.96
CA GLY A 498 5.76 -3.45 -6.41
C GLY A 498 7.01 -2.60 -6.26
N GLY A 499 6.93 -1.51 -5.49
CA GLY A 499 8.03 -0.58 -5.20
C GLY A 499 8.54 -0.67 -3.77
N GLU A 500 9.34 0.33 -3.38
CA GLU A 500 9.90 0.43 -2.03
C GLU A 500 10.04 1.89 -1.59
N ILE A 501 10.14 2.10 -0.28
CA ILE A 501 10.50 3.40 0.31
C ILE A 501 11.77 3.23 1.13
N THR A 502 12.72 4.12 0.94
CA THR A 502 13.94 4.21 1.74
C THR A 502 14.05 5.57 2.42
N ALA A 503 14.68 5.61 3.59
CA ALA A 503 14.95 6.83 4.32
C ALA A 503 16.45 6.98 4.56
N GLN A 504 16.99 8.16 4.38
CA GLN A 504 18.40 8.47 4.57
C GLN A 504 18.54 9.86 5.22
N PRO A 505 19.51 10.05 6.13
CA PRO A 505 19.83 11.40 6.60
C PRO A 505 20.36 12.24 5.45
N ALA A 506 19.89 13.47 5.30
CA ALA A 506 20.45 14.41 4.32
C ALA A 506 21.79 14.94 4.84
N GLY A 507 22.81 14.99 3.96
CA GLY A 507 24.21 15.28 4.37
C GLY A 507 24.47 16.67 4.93
N ASP A 508 23.50 17.59 4.79
CA ASP A 508 23.51 19.00 5.25
C ASP A 508 22.47 19.26 6.38
N GLY A 509 21.95 18.21 6.98
CA GLY A 509 20.85 18.21 7.93
C GLY A 509 19.52 17.88 7.25
N GLY A 510 18.53 17.43 8.06
CA GLY A 510 17.22 17.00 7.55
C GLY A 510 17.17 15.53 7.10
N ALA A 511 16.11 15.18 6.38
CA ALA A 511 15.84 13.82 5.93
C ALA A 511 15.62 13.76 4.42
N LEU A 512 15.94 12.61 3.84
CA LEU A 512 15.61 12.24 2.47
C LEU A 512 14.82 10.94 2.48
N PHE A 513 13.58 11.00 2.03
CA PHE A 513 12.75 9.84 1.77
C PHE A 513 12.66 9.60 0.26
N ARG A 514 13.03 8.41 -0.19
CA ARG A 514 12.93 8.00 -1.59
C ARG A 514 11.88 6.93 -1.77
N VAL A 515 10.91 7.19 -2.63
CA VAL A 515 9.89 6.24 -3.09
C VAL A 515 10.30 5.77 -4.48
N SER A 516 10.52 4.47 -4.68
CA SER A 516 10.85 3.87 -5.97
C SER A 516 9.70 2.99 -6.43
N LEU A 517 9.02 3.37 -7.50
CA LEU A 517 7.89 2.64 -8.08
C LEU A 517 8.23 2.11 -9.46
N PRO A 518 8.00 0.83 -9.77
CA PRO A 518 8.16 0.31 -11.12
C PRO A 518 7.05 0.87 -12.01
N ILE A 519 7.43 1.32 -13.21
CA ILE A 519 6.52 1.81 -14.23
C ILE A 519 6.69 1.03 -15.53
N PRO A 520 5.60 0.67 -16.23
CA PRO A 520 5.68 -0.06 -17.48
C PRO A 520 6.20 0.79 -18.64
N GLU A 521 6.10 2.11 -18.54
CA GLU A 521 6.52 3.05 -19.56
C GLU A 521 8.05 3.12 -19.66
N SER A 522 8.55 3.25 -20.89
CA SER A 522 9.98 3.53 -21.14
C SER A 522 10.23 5.01 -20.95
N LEU A 523 11.38 5.34 -20.36
CA LEU A 523 11.84 6.71 -20.24
C LEU A 523 12.21 7.25 -21.63
N VAL A 524 11.43 8.18 -22.10
CA VAL A 524 11.67 8.87 -23.37
C VAL A 524 11.66 10.36 -23.05
N ALA A 525 12.71 11.08 -23.44
CA ALA A 525 12.70 12.52 -23.33
C ALA A 525 11.63 13.09 -24.28
N ASP A 526 10.46 13.41 -23.72
CA ASP A 526 9.47 14.20 -24.44
C ASP A 526 9.81 15.69 -24.21
N THR A 527 10.14 16.36 -25.29
CA THR A 527 10.53 17.77 -25.21
C THR A 527 9.29 18.58 -25.55
N ASP A 528 8.65 19.21 -24.55
CA ASP A 528 7.62 20.19 -24.81
C ASP A 528 8.17 21.27 -25.79
N PRO A 529 7.60 21.42 -26.97
CA PRO A 529 8.09 22.36 -27.98
C PRO A 529 8.09 23.80 -27.47
N ARG A 530 7.30 24.13 -26.45
CA ARG A 530 7.28 25.46 -25.84
C ARG A 530 8.55 25.75 -25.04
N LEU A 531 9.09 24.69 -24.38
CA LEU A 531 10.34 24.75 -23.61
C LEU A 531 11.57 24.89 -24.53
N ALA A 532 11.50 24.38 -25.77
CA ALA A 532 12.57 24.60 -26.75
C ALA A 532 12.78 26.09 -27.10
N LYS A 533 11.77 26.91 -26.90
CA LYS A 533 11.89 28.38 -27.09
C LYS A 533 12.74 29.08 -26.03
N LEU A 534 12.98 28.42 -24.91
CA LEU A 534 13.83 28.93 -23.82
C LEU A 534 15.31 28.62 -24.03
N GLU A 535 15.66 27.80 -25.05
CA GLU A 535 17.04 27.45 -25.36
C GLU A 535 17.93 28.69 -25.59
N GLY A 536 19.03 28.75 -24.84
CA GLY A 536 19.99 29.87 -24.91
C GLY A 536 19.48 31.21 -24.34
N ARG A 537 18.25 31.28 -23.79
CA ARG A 537 17.74 32.49 -23.14
C ARG A 537 18.30 32.65 -21.73
N ARG A 538 18.72 33.84 -21.38
CA ARG A 538 19.22 34.19 -20.05
C ARG A 538 18.08 34.64 -19.15
N ILE A 539 17.82 33.82 -18.15
CA ILE A 539 16.75 34.00 -17.17
C ILE A 539 17.38 34.26 -15.81
N VAL A 540 17.08 35.39 -15.22
CA VAL A 540 17.63 35.79 -13.92
C VAL A 540 16.52 35.77 -12.88
N PHE A 541 16.71 34.93 -11.85
CA PHE A 541 15.87 34.91 -10.66
C PHE A 541 16.49 35.78 -9.57
N VAL A 542 15.72 36.67 -8.99
CA VAL A 542 16.10 37.49 -7.85
C VAL A 542 15.31 37.00 -6.65
N SER A 543 15.92 36.14 -5.88
CA SER A 543 15.32 35.52 -4.70
C SER A 543 16.39 35.03 -3.73
N ALA A 544 16.09 35.04 -2.45
CA ALA A 544 16.85 34.38 -1.39
C ALA A 544 16.42 32.92 -1.15
N SER A 545 15.43 32.42 -1.91
CA SER A 545 14.91 31.08 -1.85
C SER A 545 16.01 30.04 -2.05
N GLN A 546 16.04 29.05 -1.16
CA GLN A 546 17.01 27.94 -1.22
C GLN A 546 16.43 26.67 -1.80
N ILE A 547 15.12 26.60 -1.98
CA ILE A 547 14.43 25.38 -2.45
C ILE A 547 13.68 25.66 -3.75
N GLU A 548 12.64 26.50 -3.75
CA GLU A 548 11.74 26.65 -4.89
C GLU A 548 12.46 27.24 -6.12
N CYS A 549 13.14 28.39 -5.97
CA CYS A 549 13.83 29.02 -7.10
C CYS A 549 14.97 28.18 -7.67
N PRO A 550 15.84 27.52 -6.87
CA PRO A 550 16.82 26.56 -7.38
C PRO A 550 16.22 25.39 -8.13
N LEU A 551 15.08 24.82 -7.67
CA LEU A 551 14.39 23.75 -8.37
C LEU A 551 13.84 24.20 -9.73
N LEU A 552 13.22 25.37 -9.77
CA LEU A 552 12.73 25.98 -11.02
C LEU A 552 13.89 26.27 -11.97
N ALA A 553 14.99 26.85 -11.49
CA ALA A 553 16.17 27.13 -12.28
C ALA A 553 16.76 25.87 -12.88
N ARG A 554 16.94 24.80 -12.07
CA ARG A 554 17.44 23.51 -12.53
C ARG A 554 16.53 22.87 -13.58
N ARG A 555 15.22 22.98 -13.43
CA ARG A 555 14.25 22.50 -14.42
C ARG A 555 14.38 23.22 -15.75
N LEU A 556 14.51 24.55 -15.73
CA LEU A 556 14.71 25.35 -16.94
C LEU A 556 16.07 25.07 -17.61
N GLN A 557 17.12 24.85 -16.82
CA GLN A 557 18.45 24.48 -17.33
C GLN A 557 18.45 23.12 -18.07
N TYR A 558 17.59 22.17 -17.71
CA TYR A 558 17.42 20.94 -18.48
C TYR A 558 16.95 21.19 -19.92
N HIS A 559 16.29 22.33 -20.18
CA HIS A 559 15.83 22.76 -21.50
C HIS A 559 16.80 23.75 -22.14
N ALA A 560 18.05 23.69 -21.75
CA ALA A 560 19.16 24.52 -22.29
C ALA A 560 18.98 26.03 -22.12
N ALA A 561 18.15 26.50 -21.19
CA ALA A 561 18.11 27.87 -20.76
C ALA A 561 19.33 28.20 -19.88
N ASP A 562 19.87 29.41 -20.01
CA ASP A 562 20.93 29.93 -19.15
C ASP A 562 20.27 30.63 -17.94
N VAL A 563 20.20 29.94 -16.82
CA VAL A 563 19.44 30.41 -15.64
C VAL A 563 20.38 30.61 -14.45
N SER A 564 20.26 31.79 -13.87
CA SER A 564 20.98 32.13 -12.62
C SER A 564 20.01 32.63 -11.54
N VAL A 565 20.32 32.28 -10.28
CA VAL A 565 19.57 32.73 -9.10
C VAL A 565 20.48 33.60 -8.24
N HIS A 566 20.05 34.77 -7.94
CA HIS A 566 20.80 35.75 -7.17
C HIS A 566 19.98 36.25 -5.98
N ALA A 567 20.59 36.32 -4.81
CA ALA A 567 19.96 36.97 -3.69
C ALA A 567 19.88 38.51 -3.93
N PRO A 568 18.83 39.20 -3.44
CA PRO A 568 18.73 40.64 -3.53
C PRO A 568 19.99 41.31 -2.93
N GLY A 569 20.64 42.18 -3.75
CA GLY A 569 21.85 42.93 -3.37
C GLY A 569 23.15 42.12 -3.47
N SER A 570 23.17 40.94 -4.10
CA SER A 570 24.42 40.22 -4.39
C SER A 570 25.30 41.05 -5.40
N ALA A 571 26.61 40.89 -5.26
CA ALA A 571 27.59 41.70 -6.06
C ALA A 571 27.50 41.44 -7.58
N ASP A 572 27.07 40.25 -7.99
CA ASP A 572 27.02 39.83 -9.40
C ASP A 572 25.66 40.12 -10.05
N LEU A 573 24.68 40.60 -9.28
CA LEU A 573 23.30 40.78 -9.72
C LEU A 573 23.21 41.83 -10.84
N ASP A 574 23.86 42.97 -10.69
CA ASP A 574 23.82 44.05 -11.70
C ASP A 574 24.34 43.63 -13.07
N ALA A 575 25.39 42.80 -13.09
CA ALA A 575 25.94 42.21 -14.31
C ALA A 575 24.95 41.23 -14.96
N ALA A 576 24.32 40.36 -14.15
CA ALA A 576 23.31 39.44 -14.64
C ALA A 576 22.08 40.14 -15.20
N LEU A 577 21.60 41.19 -14.52
CA LEU A 577 20.44 41.99 -14.95
C LEU A 577 20.67 42.70 -16.28
N ALA A 578 21.89 43.15 -16.57
CA ALA A 578 22.22 43.87 -17.82
C ALA A 578 22.12 42.98 -19.06
N GLU A 579 22.30 41.68 -18.89
CA GLU A 579 22.31 40.66 -19.94
C GLU A 579 21.09 39.75 -19.96
N ALA A 580 20.15 39.93 -19.04
CA ALA A 580 18.96 39.13 -18.91
C ALA A 580 18.00 39.28 -20.10
N ASP A 581 17.46 38.17 -20.61
CA ASP A 581 16.34 38.15 -21.54
C ASP A 581 14.99 38.12 -20.78
N LEU A 582 14.98 37.61 -19.56
CA LEU A 582 13.80 37.56 -18.70
C LEU A 582 14.23 37.66 -17.23
N LEU A 583 13.43 38.37 -16.44
CA LEU A 583 13.68 38.60 -15.02
C LEU A 583 12.53 38.06 -14.20
N VAL A 584 12.83 37.29 -13.17
CA VAL A 584 11.87 36.79 -12.18
C VAL A 584 12.23 37.34 -10.81
N VAL A 585 11.29 37.97 -10.13
CA VAL A 585 11.53 38.66 -8.86
C VAL A 585 10.61 38.07 -7.79
N ASP A 586 11.18 37.60 -6.69
CA ASP A 586 10.42 37.15 -5.54
C ASP A 586 9.96 38.36 -4.69
N ASN A 587 8.65 38.50 -4.57
CA ASN A 587 8.08 39.60 -3.79
C ASN A 587 8.32 39.46 -2.30
N GLY A 588 8.40 38.20 -1.79
CA GLY A 588 8.60 37.94 -0.37
C GLY A 588 9.97 38.37 0.17
N ASP A 589 10.98 38.44 -0.70
CA ASP A 589 12.35 38.78 -0.33
C ASP A 589 12.60 40.32 -0.37
N LEU A 590 11.66 41.07 -0.84
CA LEU A 590 11.77 42.53 -1.07
C LEU A 590 10.70 43.30 -0.29
N SER A 591 11.11 44.28 0.49
CA SER A 591 10.18 45.17 1.18
C SER A 591 9.33 46.03 0.24
N ASP A 592 9.90 46.41 -0.93
CA ASP A 592 9.26 47.16 -1.99
C ASP A 592 9.77 46.65 -3.35
N SER A 593 9.11 45.63 -3.90
CA SER A 593 9.45 45.05 -5.19
C SER A 593 9.23 46.03 -6.37
N GLY A 594 8.26 46.95 -6.25
CA GLY A 594 8.04 48.00 -7.26
C GLY A 594 9.18 48.98 -7.34
N GLY A 595 9.60 49.55 -6.20
CA GLY A 595 10.74 50.42 -6.10
C GLY A 595 12.06 49.75 -6.49
N TRP A 596 12.21 48.46 -6.17
CA TRP A 596 13.36 47.66 -6.57
C TRP A 596 13.43 47.52 -8.11
N LEU A 597 12.31 47.18 -8.77
CA LEU A 597 12.24 47.05 -10.22
C LEU A 597 12.56 48.41 -10.91
N ALA A 598 12.02 49.51 -10.40
CA ALA A 598 12.33 50.84 -10.92
C ALA A 598 13.85 51.14 -10.82
N SER A 599 14.51 50.77 -9.75
CA SER A 599 15.96 50.87 -9.57
C SER A 599 16.72 49.99 -10.57
N ALA A 600 16.33 48.73 -10.77
CA ALA A 600 16.91 47.83 -11.76
C ALA A 600 16.76 48.38 -13.21
N ARG A 601 15.67 49.06 -13.52
CA ARG A 601 15.46 49.73 -14.81
C ARG A 601 16.45 50.88 -14.99
N LEU A 602 16.77 51.63 -13.94
CA LEU A 602 17.75 52.73 -14.00
C LEU A 602 19.17 52.20 -14.19
N THR A 603 19.53 51.04 -13.69
CA THR A 603 20.82 50.36 -13.91
C THR A 603 20.94 49.70 -15.30
N GLY A 604 19.88 49.74 -16.11
CA GLY A 604 19.91 49.28 -17.51
C GLY A 604 19.22 47.95 -17.82
N CYS A 605 18.59 47.30 -16.87
CA CYS A 605 17.80 46.09 -17.11
C CYS A 605 16.59 46.41 -18.02
N LYS A 606 16.52 45.76 -19.19
CA LYS A 606 15.42 45.90 -20.17
C LYS A 606 14.51 44.65 -20.22
N ALA A 607 14.90 43.56 -19.60
CA ALA A 607 14.16 42.32 -19.64
C ALA A 607 12.72 42.45 -19.13
N PRO A 608 11.74 41.83 -19.73
CA PRO A 608 10.42 41.72 -19.12
C PRO A 608 10.53 41.11 -17.73
N ALA A 609 9.83 41.69 -16.75
CA ALA A 609 9.91 41.29 -15.36
C ALA A 609 8.64 40.57 -14.95
N VAL A 610 8.79 39.37 -14.36
CA VAL A 610 7.73 38.55 -13.75
C VAL A 610 7.89 38.58 -12.24
N VAL A 611 6.80 38.80 -11.51
CA VAL A 611 6.85 38.79 -10.05
C VAL A 611 6.29 37.47 -9.50
N MET A 612 7.00 36.86 -8.56
CA MET A 612 6.50 35.71 -7.79
C MET A 612 5.87 36.21 -6.49
N ILE A 613 4.63 35.79 -6.22
CA ILE A 613 3.85 36.23 -5.06
C ILE A 613 3.29 35.02 -4.29
N ALA A 614 3.14 35.17 -2.96
CA ALA A 614 2.35 34.24 -2.16
C ALA A 614 0.83 34.48 -2.37
N PRO A 615 -0.05 33.49 -2.20
CA PRO A 615 -1.49 33.62 -2.40
C PRO A 615 -2.14 34.82 -1.66
N PRO A 616 -1.78 35.14 -0.41
CA PRO A 616 -2.34 36.31 0.29
C PRO A 616 -1.97 37.68 -0.33
N GLU A 617 -0.91 37.75 -1.14
CA GLU A 617 -0.42 38.97 -1.75
C GLU A 617 -1.16 39.38 -3.03
N ARG A 618 -2.15 38.56 -3.44
CA ARG A 618 -2.99 38.88 -4.63
C ARG A 618 -3.68 40.24 -4.58
N GLU A 619 -3.96 40.75 -3.39
CA GLU A 619 -4.54 42.09 -3.21
C GLU A 619 -3.61 43.19 -3.71
N ARG A 620 -2.31 42.95 -3.88
CA ARG A 620 -1.30 43.91 -4.36
C ARG A 620 -1.05 43.84 -5.86
N LEU A 621 -1.74 43.00 -6.62
CA LEU A 621 -1.49 42.79 -8.05
C LEU A 621 -1.63 44.07 -8.88
N ASP A 622 -2.63 44.89 -8.60
CA ASP A 622 -2.80 46.16 -9.32
C ASP A 622 -1.59 47.09 -9.14
N HIS A 623 -1.05 47.16 -7.92
CA HIS A 623 0.14 47.94 -7.62
C HIS A 623 1.39 47.38 -8.31
N LEU A 624 1.56 46.07 -8.37
CA LEU A 624 2.67 45.41 -9.05
C LEU A 624 2.61 45.61 -10.57
N ARG A 625 1.41 45.60 -11.15
CA ARG A 625 1.18 45.93 -12.56
C ARG A 625 1.55 47.36 -12.87
N GLU A 626 1.14 48.34 -12.04
CA GLU A 626 1.50 49.73 -12.15
C GLU A 626 3.01 49.97 -12.01
N ALA A 627 3.69 49.17 -11.19
CA ALA A 627 5.14 49.19 -11.02
C ALA A 627 5.93 48.69 -12.24
N GLY A 628 5.25 48.07 -13.23
CA GLY A 628 5.85 47.69 -14.51
C GLY A 628 6.24 46.20 -14.62
N TYR A 629 5.71 45.35 -13.78
CA TYR A 629 5.80 43.90 -13.98
C TYR A 629 4.93 43.48 -15.17
N ALA A 630 5.46 42.60 -16.02
CA ALA A 630 4.79 42.12 -17.23
C ALA A 630 3.83 40.97 -16.96
N ALA A 631 4.05 40.20 -15.87
CA ALA A 631 3.22 39.08 -15.45
C ALA A 631 3.49 38.72 -13.97
N TYR A 632 2.71 37.80 -13.40
CA TYR A 632 2.93 37.29 -12.07
C TYR A 632 2.84 35.75 -12.02
N LEU A 633 3.53 35.15 -11.07
CA LEU A 633 3.49 33.74 -10.74
C LEU A 633 3.06 33.57 -9.28
N ILE A 634 2.21 32.58 -8.99
CA ILE A 634 1.76 32.30 -7.63
C ILE A 634 2.55 31.13 -7.09
N ARG A 635 3.09 31.26 -5.87
CA ARG A 635 3.84 30.21 -5.19
C ARG A 635 2.91 29.17 -4.52
N PRO A 636 3.22 27.85 -4.62
CA PRO A 636 4.31 27.26 -5.39
C PRO A 636 4.02 27.30 -6.89
N VAL A 637 5.07 27.56 -7.68
CA VAL A 637 4.94 27.83 -9.11
C VAL A 637 4.70 26.54 -9.90
N ARG A 638 3.60 26.50 -10.66
CA ARG A 638 3.35 25.45 -11.64
C ARG A 638 4.20 25.64 -12.89
N ILE A 639 4.75 24.54 -13.38
CA ILE A 639 5.56 24.59 -14.59
C ILE A 639 4.75 25.01 -15.82
N GLU A 640 3.51 24.53 -15.94
CA GLU A 640 2.64 24.87 -17.06
C GLU A 640 2.42 26.38 -17.16
N THR A 641 2.11 27.04 -16.04
CA THR A 641 1.93 28.47 -15.94
C THR A 641 3.22 29.23 -16.24
N LEU A 642 4.35 28.72 -15.70
CA LEU A 642 5.66 29.33 -15.94
C LEU A 642 6.02 29.32 -17.44
N VAL A 643 5.88 28.13 -18.08
CA VAL A 643 6.19 27.96 -19.50
C VAL A 643 5.28 28.82 -20.38
N GLN A 644 4.00 28.89 -20.07
CA GLN A 644 3.02 29.70 -20.79
C GLN A 644 3.39 31.21 -20.73
N ILE A 645 3.71 31.70 -19.53
CA ILE A 645 4.09 33.10 -19.33
C ILE A 645 5.42 33.41 -20.01
N PHE A 646 6.44 32.57 -19.83
CA PHE A 646 7.76 32.80 -20.39
C PHE A 646 7.75 32.75 -21.91
N SER A 647 7.08 31.74 -22.50
CA SER A 647 6.96 31.67 -23.97
C SER A 647 6.19 32.86 -24.54
N GLY A 648 5.12 33.32 -23.88
CA GLY A 648 4.37 34.51 -24.30
C GLY A 648 5.17 35.81 -24.23
N LEU A 649 5.98 35.99 -23.17
CA LEU A 649 6.82 37.22 -23.01
C LEU A 649 8.02 37.27 -23.96
N LEU A 650 8.50 36.14 -24.46
CA LEU A 650 9.62 36.05 -25.40
C LEU A 650 9.19 36.16 -26.87
N GLU A 651 7.90 36.04 -27.20
CA GLU A 651 7.37 36.07 -28.57
C GLU A 651 6.88 37.48 -29.06
N ASP A 652 7.06 38.54 -28.33
CA ASP A 652 6.56 39.91 -28.69
C ASP A 652 5.03 40.03 -28.85
N GLU A 653 4.25 39.01 -28.52
CA GLU A 653 2.78 38.99 -28.66
C GLU A 653 2.03 39.68 -27.51
N GLY A 654 2.59 40.66 -26.90
CA GLY A 654 1.85 41.62 -26.10
C GLY A 654 1.76 41.30 -24.59
N MET A 655 2.36 42.23 -23.82
CA MET A 655 2.29 42.30 -22.35
C MET A 655 0.86 42.23 -21.76
N GLU A 656 -0.16 42.61 -22.54
CA GLU A 656 -1.56 42.58 -22.06
C GLU A 656 -2.10 41.16 -21.83
N HIS A 657 -1.66 40.20 -22.64
CA HIS A 657 -2.13 38.82 -22.54
C HIS A 657 -1.42 38.02 -21.43
N ALA A 658 -0.21 38.40 -21.01
CA ALA A 658 0.54 37.69 -19.98
C ALA A 658 -0.09 37.81 -18.57
N TRP A 659 -0.73 38.94 -18.27
CA TRP A 659 -1.48 39.14 -17.03
C TRP A 659 -2.76 38.28 -17.00
N ASP A 660 -3.47 38.17 -18.12
CA ASP A 660 -4.68 37.38 -18.25
C ASP A 660 -4.33 35.87 -18.18
N ALA A 661 -3.24 35.45 -18.82
CA ALA A 661 -2.71 34.10 -18.71
C ALA A 661 -2.29 33.72 -17.27
N SER A 662 -1.75 34.71 -16.53
CA SER A 662 -1.44 34.55 -15.11
C SER A 662 -2.69 34.41 -14.23
N ALA A 663 -3.81 34.98 -14.68
CA ALA A 663 -5.08 35.01 -13.96
C ALA A 663 -5.95 33.76 -14.21
N GLU A 664 -5.75 33.07 -15.35
CA GLU A 664 -6.48 31.84 -15.64
C GLU A 664 -5.89 30.68 -14.82
N PRO A 665 -6.66 30.09 -13.88
CA PRO A 665 -6.29 28.79 -13.35
C PRO A 665 -6.37 27.82 -14.52
N VAL A 666 -5.26 27.18 -14.90
CA VAL A 666 -5.28 26.06 -15.83
C VAL A 666 -6.26 25.05 -15.24
N SER A 667 -7.38 24.88 -15.92
CA SER A 667 -8.49 24.05 -15.48
C SER A 667 -8.16 22.56 -15.69
N ASN A 668 -7.20 22.07 -14.93
CA ASN A 668 -7.11 20.64 -14.67
C ASN A 668 -7.85 20.39 -13.36
N GLY A 669 -9.15 20.16 -13.44
CA GLY A 669 -10.09 19.48 -12.57
C GLY A 669 -9.99 19.56 -11.03
N PHE A 670 -9.12 20.35 -10.41
CA PHE A 670 -8.81 20.25 -8.97
C PHE A 670 -8.64 21.57 -8.22
N LEU A 671 -8.95 22.74 -8.82
CA LEU A 671 -9.04 24.00 -8.07
C LEU A 671 -10.49 24.46 -7.99
N PRO A 672 -10.92 25.05 -6.84
CA PRO A 672 -12.28 25.54 -6.73
C PRO A 672 -12.53 26.63 -7.75
N ASN A 673 -13.25 26.24 -8.79
CA ASN A 673 -13.80 27.16 -9.75
C ASN A 673 -14.58 28.22 -8.94
N ARG A 674 -14.25 29.50 -9.06
CA ARG A 674 -15.06 30.60 -8.51
C ARG A 674 -16.47 30.30 -8.96
N TYR A 675 -17.40 30.05 -8.02
CA TYR A 675 -18.78 29.75 -8.26
C TYR A 675 -19.32 30.71 -9.35
N GLN A 676 -19.51 30.19 -10.55
CA GLN A 676 -20.33 30.90 -11.52
C GLN A 676 -21.72 30.86 -10.93
N VAL A 677 -22.14 32.01 -10.39
CA VAL A 677 -23.55 32.18 -10.00
C VAL A 677 -24.37 31.79 -11.22
N PRO A 678 -25.17 30.75 -11.14
CA PRO A 678 -25.86 30.23 -12.30
C PRO A 678 -26.71 31.36 -12.92
N ALA A 679 -26.79 31.39 -14.21
CA ALA A 679 -27.54 32.42 -14.95
C ALA A 679 -29.02 32.48 -14.54
N ARG A 680 -29.52 31.40 -13.92
CA ARG A 680 -30.85 31.32 -13.26
C ARG A 680 -30.82 30.42 -12.04
N PRO A 681 -31.53 30.74 -10.94
CA PRO A 681 -31.74 29.83 -9.80
C PRO A 681 -32.46 28.57 -10.26
N LEU A 682 -31.87 27.39 -9.91
CA LEU A 682 -32.50 26.09 -10.14
C LEU A 682 -33.41 25.73 -8.94
N ARG A 683 -34.56 25.12 -9.21
CA ARG A 683 -35.41 24.52 -8.19
C ARG A 683 -35.04 23.03 -8.04
N LEU A 684 -34.47 22.69 -6.91
CA LEU A 684 -33.88 21.37 -6.66
C LEU A 684 -34.67 20.62 -5.59
N LEU A 685 -35.03 19.37 -5.84
CA LEU A 685 -35.57 18.46 -4.83
C LEU A 685 -34.43 17.68 -4.20
N VAL A 686 -34.37 17.65 -2.87
CA VAL A 686 -33.30 16.95 -2.16
C VAL A 686 -33.89 15.98 -1.15
N ALA A 687 -33.64 14.69 -1.31
CA ALA A 687 -34.02 13.63 -0.40
C ALA A 687 -32.82 13.19 0.44
N GLU A 688 -32.90 13.43 1.74
CA GLU A 688 -31.84 13.08 2.71
C GLU A 688 -32.52 12.81 4.06
N ASP A 689 -32.29 11.64 4.66
CA ASP A 689 -32.94 11.22 5.90
C ASP A 689 -32.25 11.81 7.14
N ASN A 690 -30.97 12.09 7.08
CA ASN A 690 -30.19 12.67 8.17
C ASN A 690 -30.45 14.19 8.29
N ASP A 691 -30.91 14.65 9.44
CA ASP A 691 -31.24 16.07 9.71
C ASP A 691 -30.02 17.00 9.49
N ILE A 692 -28.81 16.57 9.86
CA ILE A 692 -27.59 17.38 9.74
C ILE A 692 -27.19 17.49 8.27
N ASN A 693 -27.14 16.37 7.55
CA ASN A 693 -26.80 16.37 6.13
C ASN A 693 -27.83 17.17 5.32
N ARG A 694 -29.11 17.07 5.70
CA ARG A 694 -30.18 17.83 5.05
C ARG A 694 -29.98 19.33 5.23
N LEU A 695 -29.64 19.78 6.45
CA LEU A 695 -29.33 21.18 6.73
C LEU A 695 -28.11 21.68 5.95
N LEU A 696 -27.05 20.86 5.89
CA LEU A 696 -25.82 21.18 5.14
C LEU A 696 -26.08 21.28 3.65
N SER A 697 -26.78 20.30 3.07
CA SER A 697 -27.15 20.31 1.65
C SER A 697 -28.00 21.51 1.29
N GLU A 698 -28.97 21.86 2.15
CA GLU A 698 -29.80 23.08 1.98
C GLU A 698 -28.95 24.36 1.95
N ALA A 699 -28.02 24.48 2.91
CA ALA A 699 -27.16 25.64 3.03
C ALA A 699 -26.20 25.76 1.83
N MET A 700 -25.58 24.66 1.39
CA MET A 700 -24.69 24.61 0.22
C MET A 700 -25.42 25.01 -1.06
N LEU A 701 -26.61 24.47 -1.28
CA LEU A 701 -27.43 24.79 -2.47
C LEU A 701 -27.93 26.23 -2.48
N ARG A 702 -28.31 26.78 -1.32
CA ARG A 702 -28.68 28.20 -1.17
C ARG A 702 -27.46 29.12 -1.42
N LYS A 703 -26.26 28.71 -0.97
CA LYS A 703 -25.00 29.42 -1.22
C LYS A 703 -24.67 29.48 -2.73
N LEU A 704 -24.95 28.40 -3.46
CA LEU A 704 -24.85 28.35 -4.92
C LEU A 704 -25.94 29.15 -5.64
N GLY A 705 -26.90 29.77 -4.93
CA GLY A 705 -27.98 30.59 -5.49
C GLY A 705 -29.18 29.76 -5.98
N HIS A 706 -29.28 28.47 -5.59
CA HIS A 706 -30.40 27.61 -5.96
C HIS A 706 -31.53 27.63 -4.93
N VAL A 707 -32.67 27.07 -5.29
CA VAL A 707 -33.88 26.97 -4.43
C VAL A 707 -34.12 25.49 -4.09
N PRO A 708 -33.59 24.99 -2.98
CA PRO A 708 -33.80 23.60 -2.56
C PRO A 708 -35.15 23.40 -1.90
N VAL A 709 -35.77 22.26 -2.18
CA VAL A 709 -36.92 21.71 -1.47
C VAL A 709 -36.47 20.40 -0.81
N MET A 710 -36.50 20.39 0.51
CA MET A 710 -35.94 19.27 1.29
C MET A 710 -37.05 18.28 1.69
N VAL A 711 -36.81 16.98 1.50
CA VAL A 711 -37.67 15.89 1.96
C VAL A 711 -36.83 14.89 2.75
N ILE A 712 -37.46 14.13 3.62
CA ILE A 712 -36.80 13.30 4.64
C ILE A 712 -36.69 11.82 4.25
N ASP A 713 -37.36 11.38 3.20
CA ASP A 713 -37.40 9.98 2.78
C ASP A 713 -37.72 9.84 1.28
N GLY A 714 -37.56 8.62 0.75
CA GLY A 714 -37.80 8.30 -0.66
C GLY A 714 -39.29 8.39 -1.06
N GLU A 715 -40.23 8.09 -0.14
CA GLU A 715 -41.65 8.16 -0.42
C GLU A 715 -42.09 9.60 -0.66
N LYS A 716 -41.66 10.52 0.21
CA LYS A 716 -41.91 11.96 0.05
C LYS A 716 -41.22 12.54 -1.18
N ALA A 717 -40.01 12.00 -1.53
CA ALA A 717 -39.33 12.42 -2.75
C ALA A 717 -40.16 12.05 -4.00
N VAL A 718 -40.75 10.87 -4.04
CA VAL A 718 -41.66 10.44 -5.13
C VAL A 718 -42.91 11.32 -5.18
N GLU A 719 -43.56 11.54 -4.02
CA GLU A 719 -44.76 12.37 -3.92
C GLU A 719 -44.50 13.80 -4.38
N GLU A 720 -43.40 14.40 -3.93
CA GLU A 720 -43.04 15.78 -4.26
C GLU A 720 -42.59 15.92 -5.74
N ALA A 721 -41.87 14.97 -6.27
CA ALA A 721 -41.49 14.92 -7.70
C ALA A 721 -42.73 14.80 -8.61
N ALA A 722 -43.81 14.16 -8.13
CA ALA A 722 -45.06 14.08 -8.85
C ALA A 722 -45.82 15.41 -8.87
N SER A 723 -45.75 16.23 -7.84
CA SER A 723 -46.53 17.46 -7.62
C SER A 723 -45.85 18.72 -8.13
N GLY A 724 -44.50 18.75 -8.19
CA GLY A 724 -43.71 19.92 -8.46
C GLY A 724 -42.93 19.85 -9.79
N ALA A 725 -42.56 21.04 -10.31
CA ALA A 725 -41.61 21.17 -11.37
C ALA A 725 -40.20 21.44 -10.76
N TYR A 726 -39.28 20.50 -10.93
CA TYR A 726 -37.89 20.59 -10.46
C TYR A 726 -36.96 20.56 -11.64
N ASP A 727 -35.84 21.30 -11.54
CA ASP A 727 -34.79 21.31 -12.57
C ASP A 727 -33.87 20.09 -12.41
N ALA A 728 -33.63 19.62 -11.17
CA ALA A 728 -32.93 18.37 -10.87
C ALA A 728 -33.36 17.84 -9.47
N ILE A 729 -33.02 16.56 -9.22
CA ILE A 729 -33.25 15.86 -7.96
C ILE A 729 -31.94 15.32 -7.43
N LEU A 730 -31.62 15.59 -6.18
CA LEU A 730 -30.54 14.94 -5.43
C LEU A 730 -31.17 13.87 -4.53
N MET A 731 -30.81 12.60 -4.72
CA MET A 731 -31.45 11.46 -4.09
C MET A 731 -30.42 10.67 -3.29
N ASP A 732 -30.53 10.67 -1.96
CA ASP A 732 -29.71 9.77 -1.16
C ASP A 732 -30.04 8.31 -1.46
N LEU A 733 -29.00 7.49 -1.57
CA LEU A 733 -29.16 6.07 -1.83
C LEU A 733 -29.74 5.32 -0.64
N HIS A 734 -29.28 5.62 0.58
CA HIS A 734 -29.62 4.88 1.78
C HIS A 734 -30.60 5.65 2.65
N MET A 735 -31.86 5.45 2.41
CA MET A 735 -32.93 6.02 3.20
C MET A 735 -33.84 4.91 3.76
N PRO A 736 -34.42 5.08 4.97
CA PRO A 736 -35.34 4.12 5.53
C PRO A 736 -36.65 4.06 4.71
N GLY A 737 -37.23 2.87 4.60
CA GLY A 737 -38.43 2.64 3.84
C GLY A 737 -38.14 2.42 2.35
N LEU A 738 -38.31 3.43 1.52
CA LEU A 738 -38.03 3.38 0.08
C LEU A 738 -36.60 3.87 -0.19
N ASP A 739 -35.71 2.95 -0.66
CA ASP A 739 -34.35 3.30 -0.99
C ASP A 739 -34.24 4.19 -2.24
N GLY A 740 -33.10 4.87 -2.42
CA GLY A 740 -32.92 5.82 -3.52
C GLY A 740 -33.07 5.21 -4.91
N PHE A 741 -32.62 3.97 -5.15
CA PHE A 741 -32.82 3.30 -6.43
C PHE A 741 -34.28 2.97 -6.70
N GLN A 742 -35.03 2.57 -5.67
CA GLN A 742 -36.44 2.29 -5.78
C GLN A 742 -37.25 3.59 -6.03
N ALA A 743 -36.86 4.67 -5.33
CA ALA A 743 -37.50 6.00 -5.50
C ALA A 743 -37.29 6.51 -6.94
N VAL A 744 -36.07 6.41 -7.48
CA VAL A 744 -35.78 6.80 -8.88
C VAL A 744 -36.61 5.98 -9.86
N ARG A 745 -36.71 4.64 -9.68
CA ARG A 745 -37.54 3.79 -10.55
C ARG A 745 -39.00 4.21 -10.52
N GLN A 746 -39.52 4.55 -9.33
CA GLN A 746 -40.91 4.98 -9.21
C GLN A 746 -41.15 6.35 -9.85
N ILE A 747 -40.23 7.31 -9.65
CA ILE A 747 -40.29 8.62 -10.33
C ILE A 747 -40.29 8.44 -11.85
N ARG A 748 -39.42 7.59 -12.40
CA ARG A 748 -39.37 7.29 -13.85
C ARG A 748 -40.69 6.67 -14.37
N ALA A 749 -41.28 5.75 -13.58
CA ALA A 749 -42.55 5.14 -13.94
C ALA A 749 -43.69 6.17 -13.97
N ASP A 750 -43.73 7.07 -12.98
CA ASP A 750 -44.75 8.11 -12.84
C ASP A 750 -44.60 9.20 -13.93
N GLU A 751 -43.36 9.60 -14.25
CA GLU A 751 -43.07 10.53 -15.34
C GLU A 751 -43.54 9.97 -16.69
N LYS A 752 -43.25 8.68 -16.95
CA LYS A 752 -43.69 7.98 -18.16
C LYS A 752 -45.23 7.87 -18.22
N ALA A 753 -45.87 7.50 -17.12
CA ALA A 753 -47.30 7.37 -17.05
C ALA A 753 -48.02 8.71 -17.26
N ALA A 754 -47.46 9.80 -16.76
CA ALA A 754 -47.98 11.16 -16.90
C ALA A 754 -47.56 11.87 -18.20
N GLY A 755 -46.67 11.25 -19.04
CA GLY A 755 -46.14 11.87 -20.25
C GLY A 755 -45.25 13.10 -20.00
N ARG A 756 -44.63 13.17 -18.81
CA ARG A 756 -43.73 14.26 -18.41
C ARG A 756 -42.29 13.98 -18.84
N PRO A 757 -41.50 15.02 -19.11
CA PRO A 757 -40.07 14.85 -19.36
C PRO A 757 -39.38 14.30 -18.10
N ASN A 758 -38.32 13.50 -18.29
CA ASN A 758 -37.50 12.97 -17.19
C ASN A 758 -36.75 14.09 -16.51
N VAL A 759 -36.96 14.32 -15.23
CA VAL A 759 -36.16 15.26 -14.43
C VAL A 759 -34.78 14.61 -14.15
N PRO A 760 -33.63 15.29 -14.37
CA PRO A 760 -32.34 14.75 -14.02
C PRO A 760 -32.25 14.36 -12.54
N VAL A 761 -31.83 13.13 -12.23
CA VAL A 761 -31.62 12.64 -10.87
C VAL A 761 -30.17 12.34 -10.64
N LEU A 762 -29.58 12.95 -9.64
CA LEU A 762 -28.24 12.69 -9.13
C LEU A 762 -28.34 11.82 -7.88
N ILE A 763 -27.78 10.62 -7.89
CA ILE A 763 -27.75 9.75 -6.72
C ILE A 763 -26.59 10.17 -5.81
N VAL A 764 -26.87 10.32 -4.52
CA VAL A 764 -25.88 10.63 -3.49
C VAL A 764 -25.55 9.34 -2.74
N THR A 765 -24.28 8.95 -2.70
CA THR A 765 -23.86 7.67 -2.08
C THR A 765 -22.57 7.82 -1.27
N ALA A 766 -22.45 7.03 -0.20
CA ALA A 766 -21.19 6.90 0.55
C ALA A 766 -20.19 5.96 -0.13
N ASP A 767 -20.62 5.12 -1.09
CA ASP A 767 -19.82 4.07 -1.70
C ASP A 767 -19.52 4.36 -3.18
N VAL A 768 -18.24 4.26 -3.55
CA VAL A 768 -17.72 4.52 -4.91
C VAL A 768 -17.65 3.25 -5.75
N MET A 769 -18.18 2.12 -5.26
CA MET A 769 -18.06 0.84 -5.96
C MET A 769 -18.67 0.90 -7.38
N LYS A 770 -17.98 0.28 -8.32
CA LYS A 770 -18.37 0.16 -9.74
C LYS A 770 -19.81 -0.34 -9.91
N ASP A 771 -20.25 -1.22 -9.00
CA ASP A 771 -21.63 -1.74 -8.97
C ASP A 771 -22.69 -0.67 -8.70
N ALA A 772 -22.38 0.37 -7.91
CA ALA A 772 -23.32 1.45 -7.62
C ALA A 772 -23.50 2.37 -8.84
N ARG A 773 -22.43 2.61 -9.60
CA ARG A 773 -22.46 3.40 -10.84
C ARG A 773 -23.27 2.71 -11.94
N ASP A 774 -23.05 1.42 -12.12
CA ASP A 774 -23.75 0.61 -13.14
C ASP A 774 -25.24 0.55 -12.82
N LYS A 775 -25.60 0.34 -11.54
CA LYS A 775 -26.99 0.36 -11.06
C LYS A 775 -27.66 1.73 -11.19
N ALA A 776 -26.92 2.84 -10.92
CA ALA A 776 -27.46 4.19 -11.12
C ALA A 776 -27.87 4.44 -12.58
N THR A 777 -27.02 4.02 -13.51
CA THR A 777 -27.32 4.11 -14.94
C THR A 777 -28.50 3.23 -15.35
N GLU A 778 -28.61 2.02 -14.79
CA GLU A 778 -29.69 1.06 -15.06
C GLU A 778 -31.06 1.62 -14.62
N VAL A 779 -31.11 2.32 -13.49
CA VAL A 779 -32.37 2.92 -12.98
C VAL A 779 -32.72 4.25 -13.67
N GLY A 780 -31.88 4.77 -14.56
CA GLY A 780 -32.10 6.01 -15.31
C GLY A 780 -31.73 7.27 -14.52
N ALA A 781 -30.76 7.18 -13.62
CA ALA A 781 -30.14 8.36 -13.00
C ALA A 781 -29.25 9.08 -14.01
N ALA A 782 -29.16 10.42 -13.92
CA ALA A 782 -28.33 11.26 -14.78
C ALA A 782 -26.87 11.29 -14.35
N GLY A 783 -26.59 10.99 -13.08
CA GLY A 783 -25.26 10.96 -12.50
C GLY A 783 -25.27 10.53 -11.05
N TYR A 784 -24.10 10.60 -10.41
CA TYR A 784 -23.96 10.32 -8.98
C TYR A 784 -23.00 11.30 -8.32
N LEU A 785 -23.17 11.46 -6.99
CA LEU A 785 -22.32 12.26 -6.12
C LEU A 785 -21.86 11.41 -4.94
N THR A 786 -20.64 11.58 -4.50
CA THR A 786 -20.11 10.85 -3.34
C THR A 786 -20.21 11.70 -2.08
N LYS A 787 -20.60 11.09 -0.96
CA LYS A 787 -20.55 11.73 0.35
C LYS A 787 -19.10 11.68 0.90
N PRO A 788 -18.58 12.77 1.53
CA PRO A 788 -19.30 14.00 1.86
C PRO A 788 -19.50 14.91 0.64
N LEU A 789 -20.65 15.56 0.55
CA LEU A 789 -20.92 16.52 -0.49
C LEU A 789 -20.05 17.77 -0.31
N SER A 790 -19.45 18.25 -1.39
CA SER A 790 -18.78 19.55 -1.44
C SER A 790 -19.55 20.50 -2.36
N VAL A 791 -19.37 21.80 -2.15
CA VAL A 791 -20.04 22.84 -2.94
C VAL A 791 -19.61 22.75 -4.40
N GLU A 792 -18.31 22.39 -4.64
CA GLU A 792 -17.71 22.21 -5.94
C GLU A 792 -18.34 21.01 -6.67
N ALA A 793 -18.35 19.83 -6.02
CA ALA A 793 -18.91 18.62 -6.60
C ALA A 793 -20.39 18.78 -6.98
N ILE A 794 -21.15 19.48 -6.14
CA ILE A 794 -22.56 19.79 -6.42
C ILE A 794 -22.67 20.73 -7.62
N SER A 795 -21.85 21.79 -7.67
CA SER A 795 -21.87 22.77 -8.76
C SER A 795 -21.55 22.12 -10.10
N ASP A 796 -20.51 21.29 -10.15
CA ASP A 796 -20.04 20.61 -11.38
C ASP A 796 -21.10 19.61 -11.87
N ALA A 797 -21.62 18.79 -10.98
CA ALA A 797 -22.65 17.80 -11.34
C ALA A 797 -23.94 18.47 -11.82
N LEU A 798 -24.37 19.57 -11.17
CA LEU A 798 -25.54 20.32 -11.63
C LEU A 798 -25.31 20.99 -12.98
N ALA A 799 -24.10 21.51 -13.22
CA ALA A 799 -23.75 22.09 -14.51
C ALA A 799 -23.75 21.07 -15.66
N GLU A 800 -23.30 19.84 -15.37
CA GLU A 800 -23.30 18.73 -16.35
C GLU A 800 -24.72 18.31 -16.73
N VAL A 801 -25.58 18.05 -15.71
CA VAL A 801 -26.95 17.54 -15.96
C VAL A 801 -27.94 18.59 -16.45
N THR A 802 -27.63 19.90 -16.27
CA THR A 802 -28.51 21.01 -16.74
C THR A 802 -28.07 21.59 -18.09
N ARG A 803 -26.90 21.21 -18.62
CA ARG A 803 -26.46 21.54 -20.00
C ARG A 803 -26.99 20.56 -21.05
N ALA A 804 -27.32 19.34 -20.64
CA ALA A 804 -27.90 18.27 -21.45
C ALA A 804 -29.40 18.49 -21.61
#